data_850bd6f820e0625214218297e1e334ee
#
_entry.id   850bd6f820e0625214218297e1e334ee
#
_cell.length_a   1.000
_cell.length_b   1.000
_cell.length_c   1.000
_cell.angle_alpha   90.00
_cell.angle_beta   90.00
_cell.angle_gamma   90.00
#
_symmetry.space_group_name_H-M   'P 1'
#
loop_
_entity.id
_entity.type
_entity.pdbx_description
1 polymer ?
#
loop_
_entity_poly.entity_id
_entity_poly.type
_entity_poly.pdbx_seq_one_letter_code
_entity_poly.pdbx_strand_id
1 'polypeptide(L)'
;MLGINRSQASLLRVCLLFTLFISLTAGSLAQNAEASGNGPLEVKTYRLSNGLTVYLNEDHSKPEIFGAVIVKAGSRNDPEDATGVAHYFEHMMFKGTDKIGTTNWEKESVLLDSISLLYDQLASQSEPGERKKLLMEINRLSLNSAEYAIPNETDVMLRDLGGDKLNAGTSFDMTTYYNTFPSFQIEKWLEIYAERFRNPVFRLFQSELEVVYEEKNLYSDVPVQGMLEDFLATHYKGHPYARPIIGYTEHLKNPRISKMMEFYKNWYVANNMALVLIGDFSAEEILPVIESKFSQWRKGDVPKLPESSLKPYVGREFKQVRLSPVRIGLTGFRSVPYGHEDSPVFYISGRLLSNGSGTGIFDKMMVENKVMAIQPISFQSYDHGSYIILFVPKIVGQSFGKAEELVNIGLDQLKNGDFSESLLEAVKLEVRKEYLRNLETMDGRYGMIMQAFINGRSWEDMLTEIQQLEAVTKEDIMRVSKQYFGNDRLVYYSKMGMPPKDKIEKPDWKPVVPKNTEAISDFARQINNMKEKKTEPRFVRFGKDVEFQQLVTGYNLYRTFNPYNDIFTMEIRFHKGKLHDPKLSLVADYLNQTGTSVKTFQEFKSALQKSGATIDFSVSDNYFSIHVEGIESSLQDVLTLVNELMT
;
A
#
# COMPACT_ATOMS: atom_id res chain seq x y z
N MET A 1 -36.80 -3.62 31.63
CA MET A 1 -36.56 -5.05 31.97
C MET A 1 -36.98 -5.88 30.76
N LEU A 2 -36.05 -6.13 29.82
CA LEU A 2 -36.28 -7.04 28.71
C LEU A 2 -35.83 -8.44 29.16
N GLY A 3 -36.75 -9.36 29.23
CA GLY A 3 -36.54 -10.73 29.68
C GLY A 3 -35.55 -11.45 28.75
N ILE A 4 -34.38 -11.78 29.26
CA ILE A 4 -33.38 -12.60 28.59
C ILE A 4 -33.96 -13.99 28.39
N ASN A 5 -34.18 -14.38 27.15
CA ASN A 5 -34.74 -15.65 26.77
C ASN A 5 -33.73 -16.78 27.10
N ARG A 6 -34.23 -17.99 27.49
CA ARG A 6 -33.39 -19.15 27.90
C ARG A 6 -32.30 -19.54 26.91
N SER A 7 -32.42 -19.17 25.62
CA SER A 7 -31.40 -19.38 24.60
C SER A 7 -30.16 -18.46 24.75
N GLN A 8 -30.31 -17.28 25.34
CA GLN A 8 -29.21 -16.33 25.59
C GLN A 8 -28.39 -16.74 26.82
N ALA A 9 -29.05 -17.36 27.82
CA ALA A 9 -28.36 -17.90 28.99
C ALA A 9 -27.50 -19.12 28.65
N SER A 10 -27.77 -19.85 27.56
CA SER A 10 -26.91 -20.96 27.09
C SER A 10 -25.65 -20.47 26.37
N LEU A 11 -25.70 -19.32 25.68
CA LEU A 11 -24.51 -18.71 25.07
C LEU A 11 -23.49 -18.26 26.16
N LEU A 12 -23.98 -17.64 27.23
CA LEU A 12 -23.16 -17.19 28.36
C LEU A 12 -22.47 -18.33 29.12
N ARG A 13 -23.15 -19.48 29.28
CA ARG A 13 -22.57 -20.65 29.97
C ARG A 13 -21.47 -21.36 29.18
N VAL A 14 -21.42 -21.19 27.89
CA VAL A 14 -20.40 -21.81 27.02
C VAL A 14 -19.05 -21.15 27.15
N CYS A 15 -19.00 -19.84 27.32
CA CYS A 15 -17.73 -19.11 27.51
C CYS A 15 -17.07 -19.43 28.86
N LEU A 16 -17.85 -19.65 29.93
CA LEU A 16 -17.34 -20.00 31.27
C LEU A 16 -16.64 -21.38 31.32
N LEU A 17 -17.04 -22.33 30.48
CA LEU A 17 -16.44 -23.67 30.43
C LEU A 17 -15.17 -23.71 29.54
N PHE A 18 -14.99 -22.72 28.65
CA PHE A 18 -13.81 -22.65 27.78
C PHE A 18 -12.55 -22.23 28.50
N THR A 19 -12.65 -21.39 29.53
CA THR A 19 -11.50 -20.93 30.34
C THR A 19 -10.90 -22.02 31.21
N LEU A 20 -11.68 -23.04 31.63
CA LEU A 20 -11.19 -24.12 32.52
C LEU A 20 -10.37 -25.20 31.78
N PHE A 21 -10.54 -25.33 30.44
CA PHE A 21 -9.91 -26.46 29.70
C PHE A 21 -8.64 -26.06 28.94
N ILE A 22 -8.47 -24.78 28.59
CA ILE A 22 -7.24 -24.33 27.90
C ILE A 22 -6.05 -24.27 28.85
N SER A 23 -6.28 -24.09 30.13
CA SER A 23 -5.21 -24.07 31.16
C SER A 23 -4.48 -25.42 31.38
N LEU A 24 -5.01 -26.52 30.86
CA LEU A 24 -4.41 -27.83 31.01
C LEU A 24 -3.55 -28.31 29.84
N THR A 25 -3.55 -27.63 28.69
CA THR A 25 -2.82 -28.06 27.48
C THR A 25 -1.71 -27.11 27.02
N ALA A 26 -1.56 -25.94 27.64
CA ALA A 26 -0.52 -24.95 27.29
C ALA A 26 0.91 -25.37 27.76
N GLY A 27 1.03 -26.48 28.47
CA GLY A 27 2.26 -26.86 29.16
C GLY A 27 3.29 -27.69 28.40
N SER A 28 3.17 -27.98 27.09
CA SER A 28 4.11 -28.95 26.50
C SER A 28 4.54 -28.77 25.05
N LEU A 29 4.44 -27.56 24.44
CA LEU A 29 4.92 -27.35 23.07
C LEU A 29 5.82 -26.12 22.89
N ALA A 30 6.41 -25.58 23.94
CA ALA A 30 7.57 -24.72 23.83
C ALA A 30 8.83 -25.58 23.59
N GLN A 31 8.92 -26.25 22.46
CA GLN A 31 10.18 -26.82 21.98
C GLN A 31 10.66 -26.01 20.80
N ASN A 32 11.61 -25.10 21.11
CA ASN A 32 12.74 -24.67 20.32
C ASN A 32 12.56 -24.75 18.80
N ALA A 33 11.94 -23.73 18.20
CA ALA A 33 12.33 -23.31 16.89
C ALA A 33 13.61 -22.47 17.04
N GLU A 34 14.76 -23.15 17.19
CA GLU A 34 16.04 -22.55 16.85
C GLU A 34 15.88 -22.06 15.39
N ALA A 35 16.13 -20.78 15.16
CA ALA A 35 16.24 -20.18 13.84
C ALA A 35 17.39 -20.86 13.09
N SER A 36 17.13 -22.03 12.51
CA SER A 36 17.96 -22.57 11.44
C SER A 36 17.65 -21.78 10.18
N GLY A 37 18.66 -21.24 9.50
CA GLY A 37 18.60 -20.30 8.40
C GLY A 37 17.91 -20.77 7.11
N ASN A 38 16.68 -21.27 7.20
CA ASN A 38 15.81 -21.66 6.07
C ASN A 38 14.33 -21.44 6.43
N GLY A 39 13.98 -20.38 7.16
CA GLY A 39 12.61 -20.05 7.50
C GLY A 39 11.91 -19.27 6.38
N PRO A 40 10.55 -19.20 6.36
CA PRO A 40 9.78 -18.46 5.35
C PRO A 40 10.03 -16.94 5.35
N LEU A 41 10.81 -16.43 6.29
CA LEU A 41 11.21 -15.02 6.39
C LEU A 41 12.62 -14.74 5.83
N GLU A 42 13.34 -15.76 5.34
CA GLU A 42 14.65 -15.56 4.71
C GLU A 42 14.48 -14.93 3.32
N VAL A 43 15.16 -13.81 3.07
CA VAL A 43 15.22 -13.17 1.76
C VAL A 43 16.65 -13.21 1.24
N LYS A 44 16.88 -13.98 0.18
CA LYS A 44 18.16 -14.04 -0.51
C LYS A 44 18.26 -12.90 -1.51
N THR A 45 19.31 -12.10 -1.41
CA THR A 45 19.56 -10.96 -2.30
C THR A 45 20.71 -11.29 -3.24
N TYR A 46 20.47 -11.14 -4.55
CA TYR A 46 21.48 -11.35 -5.59
C TYR A 46 21.60 -10.09 -6.45
N ARG A 47 22.74 -9.94 -7.07
CA ARG A 47 22.99 -8.89 -8.07
C ARG A 47 23.54 -9.50 -9.34
N LEU A 48 22.77 -9.40 -10.42
CA LEU A 48 23.15 -9.93 -11.72
C LEU A 48 24.29 -9.11 -12.35
N SER A 49 24.92 -9.66 -13.38
CA SER A 49 26.06 -9.05 -14.10
C SER A 49 25.74 -7.66 -14.68
N ASN A 50 24.48 -7.43 -15.09
CA ASN A 50 24.00 -6.13 -15.57
C ASN A 50 23.59 -5.16 -14.45
N GLY A 51 23.69 -5.59 -13.19
CA GLY A 51 23.39 -4.78 -12.01
C GLY A 51 21.94 -4.86 -11.50
N LEU A 52 21.07 -5.69 -12.12
CA LEU A 52 19.73 -5.95 -11.60
C LEU A 52 19.83 -6.58 -10.21
N THR A 53 19.09 -6.03 -9.25
CA THR A 53 18.94 -6.63 -7.93
C THR A 53 17.82 -7.65 -7.96
N VAL A 54 18.03 -8.84 -7.39
CA VAL A 54 17.04 -9.91 -7.33
C VAL A 54 16.82 -10.29 -5.87
N TYR A 55 15.58 -10.22 -5.41
CA TYR A 55 15.15 -10.66 -4.09
C TYR A 55 14.33 -11.93 -4.23
N LEU A 56 14.75 -12.98 -3.56
CA LEU A 56 14.09 -14.29 -3.55
C LEU A 56 13.73 -14.66 -2.11
N ASN A 57 12.43 -14.85 -1.84
CA ASN A 57 11.91 -15.30 -0.58
C ASN A 57 11.11 -16.59 -0.79
N GLU A 58 11.68 -17.71 -0.36
CA GLU A 58 11.05 -19.03 -0.48
C GLU A 58 10.01 -19.23 0.62
N ASP A 59 8.76 -19.46 0.23
CA ASP A 59 7.64 -19.71 1.13
C ASP A 59 6.72 -20.79 0.54
N HIS A 60 6.84 -22.01 1.02
CA HIS A 60 6.09 -23.16 0.53
C HIS A 60 4.73 -23.35 1.21
N SER A 61 4.23 -22.36 1.93
CA SER A 61 2.94 -22.42 2.62
C SER A 61 1.75 -22.51 1.67
N LYS A 62 1.88 -21.89 0.48
CA LYS A 62 0.86 -21.88 -0.58
C LYS A 62 1.51 -22.14 -1.94
N PRO A 63 0.83 -22.83 -2.90
CA PRO A 63 1.35 -23.07 -4.24
C PRO A 63 1.20 -21.83 -5.13
N GLU A 64 1.62 -20.69 -4.65
CA GLU A 64 1.46 -19.35 -5.26
C GLU A 64 2.76 -18.58 -5.14
N ILE A 65 3.00 -17.69 -6.10
CA ILE A 65 4.13 -16.76 -6.11
C ILE A 65 3.60 -15.34 -6.30
N PHE A 66 4.09 -14.41 -5.50
CA PHE A 66 4.01 -12.99 -5.75
C PHE A 66 5.26 -12.56 -6.52
N GLY A 67 5.08 -12.05 -7.72
CA GLY A 67 6.15 -11.57 -8.58
C GLY A 67 6.05 -10.07 -8.83
N ALA A 68 7.17 -9.35 -8.73
CA ALA A 68 7.19 -7.91 -8.96
C ALA A 68 8.49 -7.43 -9.62
N VAL A 69 8.38 -6.32 -10.36
CA VAL A 69 9.51 -5.51 -10.80
C VAL A 69 9.35 -4.11 -10.22
N ILE A 70 10.40 -3.62 -9.58
CA ILE A 70 10.46 -2.28 -8.96
C ILE A 70 11.49 -1.45 -9.71
N VAL A 71 11.14 -0.21 -10.04
CA VAL A 71 12.03 0.77 -10.68
C VAL A 71 12.21 1.94 -9.72
N LYS A 72 13.47 2.34 -9.42
CA LYS A 72 13.78 3.53 -8.61
C LYS A 72 13.57 4.80 -9.43
N ALA A 73 12.36 5.00 -9.91
CA ALA A 73 11.94 6.20 -10.61
C ALA A 73 10.44 6.38 -10.49
N GLY A 74 10.03 7.55 -10.08
CA GLY A 74 8.64 7.96 -9.95
C GLY A 74 8.46 9.40 -10.43
N SER A 75 7.40 10.05 -10.00
CA SER A 75 7.07 11.42 -10.46
C SER A 75 8.12 12.48 -10.06
N ARG A 76 8.97 12.22 -9.06
CA ARG A 76 10.13 13.06 -8.74
C ARG A 76 11.10 13.18 -9.93
N ASN A 77 11.17 12.13 -10.73
CA ASN A 77 12.08 12.01 -11.87
C ASN A 77 11.49 12.60 -13.16
N ASP A 78 10.25 13.09 -13.14
CA ASP A 78 9.64 13.73 -14.29
C ASP A 78 10.41 14.98 -14.72
N PRO A 79 10.57 15.22 -16.03
CA PRO A 79 11.03 16.49 -16.54
C PRO A 79 10.12 17.65 -16.06
N GLU A 80 10.70 18.82 -15.76
CA GLU A 80 9.92 19.97 -15.28
C GLU A 80 8.87 20.43 -16.28
N ASP A 81 9.16 20.27 -17.56
CA ASP A 81 8.32 20.65 -18.69
C ASP A 81 7.43 19.51 -19.22
N ALA A 82 7.39 18.36 -18.52
CA ALA A 82 6.59 17.19 -18.87
C ALA A 82 6.26 16.34 -17.63
N THR A 83 5.54 16.93 -16.67
CA THR A 83 5.10 16.21 -15.46
C THR A 83 4.03 15.16 -15.79
N GLY A 84 4.00 14.07 -15.01
CA GLY A 84 3.10 12.94 -15.21
C GLY A 84 3.68 11.88 -16.18
N VAL A 85 4.91 12.07 -16.65
CA VAL A 85 5.58 11.10 -17.54
C VAL A 85 5.76 9.75 -16.85
N ALA A 86 6.19 9.70 -15.59
CA ALA A 86 6.37 8.45 -14.86
C ALA A 86 5.07 7.65 -14.76
N HIS A 87 3.97 8.32 -14.40
CA HIS A 87 2.64 7.70 -14.26
C HIS A 87 2.09 7.27 -15.62
N TYR A 88 2.15 8.13 -16.63
CA TYR A 88 1.66 7.76 -17.96
C TYR A 88 2.50 6.64 -18.59
N PHE A 89 3.82 6.62 -18.35
CA PHE A 89 4.68 5.53 -18.80
C PHE A 89 4.32 4.21 -18.12
N GLU A 90 3.91 4.22 -16.84
CA GLU A 90 3.37 3.05 -16.17
C GLU A 90 2.21 2.43 -16.96
N HIS A 91 1.22 3.25 -17.38
CA HIS A 91 0.10 2.80 -18.22
C HIS A 91 0.59 2.21 -19.54
N MET A 92 1.58 2.84 -20.18
CA MET A 92 2.09 2.37 -21.46
C MET A 92 2.83 1.03 -21.37
N MET A 93 3.34 0.67 -20.19
CA MET A 93 3.97 -0.64 -19.96
C MET A 93 3.01 -1.84 -20.05
N PHE A 94 1.71 -1.59 -20.10
CA PHE A 94 0.67 -2.60 -20.35
C PHE A 94 0.35 -2.78 -21.85
N LYS A 95 0.89 -1.92 -22.72
CA LYS A 95 0.58 -1.94 -24.16
C LYS A 95 1.47 -2.89 -24.97
N GLY A 96 2.39 -3.58 -24.30
CA GLY A 96 3.25 -4.60 -24.88
C GLY A 96 4.57 -4.06 -25.46
N THR A 97 5.17 -4.85 -26.31
CA THR A 97 6.52 -4.63 -26.88
C THR A 97 6.50 -4.74 -28.40
N ASP A 98 7.66 -4.74 -29.02
CA ASP A 98 7.83 -5.08 -30.43
C ASP A 98 7.42 -6.53 -30.76
N LYS A 99 7.22 -7.41 -29.73
CA LYS A 99 6.79 -8.80 -29.89
C LYS A 99 5.43 -9.10 -29.28
N ILE A 100 5.01 -8.35 -28.26
CA ILE A 100 3.75 -8.51 -27.55
C ILE A 100 2.79 -7.40 -27.99
N GLY A 101 1.55 -7.74 -28.32
CA GLY A 101 0.51 -6.74 -28.61
C GLY A 101 0.43 -6.33 -30.08
N THR A 102 1.06 -7.04 -30.99
CA THR A 102 1.05 -6.74 -32.43
C THR A 102 0.84 -7.97 -33.29
N THR A 103 0.12 -7.81 -34.40
CA THR A 103 0.00 -8.82 -35.48
C THR A 103 1.08 -8.63 -36.55
N ASN A 104 1.67 -7.44 -36.67
CA ASN A 104 2.72 -7.15 -37.66
C ASN A 104 3.53 -5.91 -37.21
N TRP A 105 4.62 -6.14 -36.52
CA TRP A 105 5.49 -5.08 -36.00
C TRP A 105 6.12 -4.20 -37.11
N GLU A 106 6.55 -4.78 -38.23
CA GLU A 106 7.20 -4.02 -39.28
C GLU A 106 6.31 -2.93 -39.87
N LYS A 107 5.00 -3.19 -40.02
CA LYS A 107 4.04 -2.22 -40.51
C LYS A 107 3.59 -1.25 -39.44
N GLU A 108 3.41 -1.74 -38.20
CA GLU A 108 2.96 -0.93 -37.08
C GLU A 108 4.01 0.10 -36.67
N SER A 109 5.29 -0.28 -36.59
CA SER A 109 6.39 0.57 -36.13
C SER A 109 6.50 1.89 -36.91
N VAL A 110 6.38 1.84 -38.25
CA VAL A 110 6.43 3.04 -39.10
C VAL A 110 5.33 4.04 -38.77
N LEU A 111 4.12 3.55 -38.42
CA LEU A 111 3.00 4.39 -38.04
C LEU A 111 3.24 5.00 -36.66
N LEU A 112 3.74 4.20 -35.72
CA LEU A 112 4.03 4.64 -34.34
C LEU A 112 5.16 5.68 -34.30
N ASP A 113 6.20 5.54 -35.11
CA ASP A 113 7.26 6.53 -35.25
C ASP A 113 6.70 7.87 -35.75
N SER A 114 5.82 7.81 -36.76
CA SER A 114 5.14 9.01 -37.30
C SER A 114 4.25 9.67 -36.24
N ILE A 115 3.49 8.88 -35.47
CA ILE A 115 2.64 9.37 -34.37
C ILE A 115 3.50 10.06 -33.32
N SER A 116 4.66 9.47 -32.95
CA SER A 116 5.58 10.06 -31.98
C SER A 116 6.07 11.44 -32.40
N LEU A 117 6.50 11.57 -33.66
CA LEU A 117 6.94 12.86 -34.20
C LEU A 117 5.82 13.91 -34.20
N LEU A 118 4.59 13.51 -34.53
CA LEU A 118 3.45 14.43 -34.55
C LEU A 118 3.05 14.89 -33.14
N TYR A 119 3.14 14.05 -32.12
CA TYR A 119 2.92 14.47 -30.73
C TYR A 119 3.97 15.47 -30.25
N ASP A 120 5.23 15.29 -30.61
CA ASP A 120 6.29 16.24 -30.30
C ASP A 120 6.12 17.58 -31.02
N GLN A 121 5.63 17.56 -32.27
CA GLN A 121 5.24 18.78 -33.01
C GLN A 121 4.03 19.44 -32.38
N LEU A 122 3.01 18.68 -32.00
CA LEU A 122 1.82 19.17 -31.31
C LEU A 122 2.16 19.91 -30.01
N ALA A 123 3.09 19.37 -29.24
CA ALA A 123 3.51 19.94 -27.95
C ALA A 123 4.18 21.32 -28.13
N SER A 124 4.84 21.56 -29.26
CA SER A 124 5.51 22.83 -29.57
C SER A 124 4.63 23.83 -30.35
N GLN A 125 3.47 23.40 -30.84
CA GLN A 125 2.60 24.22 -31.68
C GLN A 125 1.59 25.00 -30.83
N SER A 126 1.51 26.34 -31.00
CA SER A 126 0.60 27.21 -30.27
C SER A 126 -0.60 27.68 -31.11
N GLU A 127 -0.53 27.63 -32.46
CA GLU A 127 -1.60 28.09 -33.34
C GLU A 127 -2.75 27.07 -33.35
N PRO A 128 -4.00 27.46 -32.95
CA PRO A 128 -5.12 26.53 -32.80
C PRO A 128 -5.49 25.74 -34.06
N GLY A 129 -5.42 26.39 -35.25
CA GLY A 129 -5.75 25.72 -36.51
C GLY A 129 -4.74 24.66 -36.90
N GLU A 130 -3.45 24.91 -36.70
CA GLU A 130 -2.39 23.94 -36.95
C GLU A 130 -2.43 22.81 -35.91
N ARG A 131 -2.71 23.12 -34.64
CA ARG A 131 -2.94 22.09 -33.60
C ARG A 131 -4.07 21.12 -34.00
N LYS A 132 -5.19 21.68 -34.50
CA LYS A 132 -6.33 20.88 -34.95
C LYS A 132 -5.93 19.95 -36.11
N LYS A 133 -5.15 20.44 -37.07
CA LYS A 133 -4.65 19.62 -38.19
C LYS A 133 -3.76 18.47 -37.70
N LEU A 134 -2.82 18.77 -36.78
CA LEU A 134 -1.95 17.75 -36.17
C LEU A 134 -2.76 16.69 -35.42
N LEU A 135 -3.74 17.09 -34.60
CA LEU A 135 -4.62 16.16 -33.88
C LEU A 135 -5.41 15.25 -34.84
N MET A 136 -5.92 15.80 -35.95
CA MET A 136 -6.63 14.99 -36.97
C MET A 136 -5.69 14.00 -37.64
N GLU A 137 -4.44 14.37 -37.93
CA GLU A 137 -3.45 13.49 -38.53
C GLU A 137 -2.98 12.41 -37.55
N ILE A 138 -2.73 12.77 -36.28
CA ILE A 138 -2.45 11.81 -35.18
C ILE A 138 -3.58 10.77 -35.10
N ASN A 139 -4.84 11.23 -35.08
CA ASN A 139 -6.00 10.33 -35.00
C ASN A 139 -6.09 9.41 -36.22
N ARG A 140 -5.86 9.93 -37.43
CA ARG A 140 -5.84 9.12 -38.65
C ARG A 140 -4.79 8.01 -38.60
N LEU A 141 -3.55 8.34 -38.18
CA LEU A 141 -2.48 7.36 -38.05
C LEU A 141 -2.73 6.37 -36.91
N SER A 142 -3.30 6.84 -35.78
CA SER A 142 -3.68 5.99 -34.66
C SER A 142 -4.75 4.97 -35.03
N LEU A 143 -5.74 5.35 -35.85
CA LEU A 143 -6.73 4.42 -36.40
C LEU A 143 -6.08 3.36 -37.30
N ASN A 144 -5.10 3.77 -38.13
CA ASN A 144 -4.38 2.85 -38.99
C ASN A 144 -3.46 1.89 -38.22
N SER A 145 -2.77 2.38 -37.16
CA SER A 145 -1.91 1.54 -36.33
C SER A 145 -2.72 0.53 -35.51
N ALA A 146 -3.94 0.91 -35.07
CA ALA A 146 -4.84 0.04 -34.36
C ALA A 146 -5.29 -1.21 -35.16
N GLU A 147 -5.11 -1.20 -36.48
CA GLU A 147 -5.34 -2.39 -37.33
C GLU A 147 -4.32 -3.51 -37.09
N TYR A 148 -3.17 -3.19 -36.52
CA TYR A 148 -2.12 -4.16 -36.15
C TYR A 148 -2.11 -4.46 -34.65
N ALA A 149 -2.69 -3.62 -33.84
CA ALA A 149 -2.66 -3.75 -32.39
C ALA A 149 -3.52 -4.91 -31.88
N ILE A 150 -2.95 -5.71 -30.97
CA ILE A 150 -3.67 -6.68 -30.12
C ILE A 150 -3.83 -6.02 -28.75
N PRO A 151 -5.06 -5.67 -28.32
CA PRO A 151 -5.27 -4.93 -27.09
C PRO A 151 -5.01 -5.81 -25.86
N ASN A 152 -4.34 -5.23 -24.85
CA ASN A 152 -4.15 -5.82 -23.51
C ASN A 152 -3.56 -7.24 -23.51
N GLU A 153 -2.76 -7.61 -24.54
CA GLU A 153 -2.25 -8.99 -24.68
C GLU A 153 -1.35 -9.40 -23.49
N THR A 154 -0.60 -8.46 -22.90
CA THR A 154 0.19 -8.74 -21.69
C THR A 154 -0.70 -9.17 -20.53
N ASP A 155 -1.83 -8.49 -20.32
CA ASP A 155 -2.79 -8.81 -19.26
C ASP A 155 -3.47 -10.16 -19.51
N VAL A 156 -3.83 -10.43 -20.78
CA VAL A 156 -4.44 -11.70 -21.19
C VAL A 156 -3.48 -12.85 -20.88
N MET A 157 -2.22 -12.76 -21.33
CA MET A 157 -1.21 -13.79 -21.06
C MET A 157 -1.04 -14.03 -19.56
N LEU A 158 -0.95 -12.98 -18.75
CA LEU A 158 -0.78 -13.12 -17.29
C LEU A 158 -2.01 -13.76 -16.63
N ARG A 159 -3.22 -13.43 -17.08
CA ARG A 159 -4.47 -14.06 -16.58
C ARG A 159 -4.59 -15.51 -17.02
N ASP A 160 -4.18 -15.84 -18.25
CA ASP A 160 -4.19 -17.22 -18.76
C ASP A 160 -3.24 -18.12 -17.98
N LEU A 161 -2.18 -17.57 -17.37
CA LEU A 161 -1.33 -18.29 -16.41
C LEU A 161 -2.04 -18.55 -15.05
N GLY A 162 -3.27 -18.07 -14.85
CA GLY A 162 -3.93 -18.06 -13.55
C GLY A 162 -3.45 -16.90 -12.66
N GLY A 163 -2.91 -15.85 -13.26
CA GLY A 163 -2.47 -14.65 -12.55
C GLY A 163 -3.64 -13.86 -11.97
N ASP A 164 -3.47 -13.41 -10.74
CA ASP A 164 -4.41 -12.55 -10.01
C ASP A 164 -3.69 -11.32 -9.46
N LYS A 165 -4.46 -10.35 -8.95
CA LYS A 165 -3.96 -9.08 -8.39
C LYS A 165 -3.01 -8.32 -9.33
N LEU A 166 -3.17 -8.48 -10.66
CA LEU A 166 -2.36 -7.75 -11.63
C LEU A 166 -2.56 -6.26 -11.46
N ASN A 167 -1.49 -5.56 -11.10
CA ASN A 167 -1.52 -4.14 -10.85
C ASN A 167 -0.14 -3.49 -11.08
N ALA A 168 -0.13 -2.17 -11.07
CA ALA A 168 1.07 -1.34 -11.04
C ALA A 168 0.79 -0.10 -10.19
N GLY A 169 1.83 0.67 -9.90
CA GLY A 169 1.66 1.92 -9.16
C GLY A 169 2.90 2.80 -9.26
N THR A 170 2.64 4.09 -9.40
CA THR A 170 3.66 5.14 -9.41
C THR A 170 3.54 5.99 -8.16
N SER A 171 4.66 6.18 -7.47
CA SER A 171 4.79 7.12 -6.36
C SER A 171 5.75 8.26 -6.72
N PHE A 172 6.15 9.05 -5.73
CA PHE A 172 7.19 10.06 -5.94
C PHE A 172 8.53 9.45 -6.34
N ASP A 173 8.93 8.34 -5.73
CA ASP A 173 10.29 7.80 -5.79
C ASP A 173 10.42 6.49 -6.57
N MET A 174 9.30 5.87 -6.94
CA MET A 174 9.31 4.56 -7.61
C MET A 174 8.10 4.32 -8.50
N THR A 175 8.28 3.36 -9.41
CA THR A 175 7.20 2.70 -10.15
C THR A 175 7.34 1.19 -9.95
N THR A 176 6.23 0.49 -9.76
CA THR A 176 6.21 -0.95 -9.53
C THR A 176 5.14 -1.64 -10.36
N TYR A 177 5.42 -2.90 -10.74
CA TYR A 177 4.53 -3.77 -11.52
C TYR A 177 4.52 -5.13 -10.86
N TYR A 178 3.36 -5.66 -10.49
CA TYR A 178 3.26 -6.90 -9.74
C TYR A 178 1.97 -7.68 -10.01
N ASN A 179 2.01 -8.96 -9.73
CA ASN A 179 0.85 -9.84 -9.67
C ASN A 179 1.18 -11.12 -8.89
N THR A 180 0.15 -11.87 -8.50
CA THR A 180 0.29 -13.25 -8.03
C THR A 180 0.03 -14.23 -9.17
N PHE A 181 0.60 -15.44 -9.07
CA PHE A 181 0.39 -16.50 -10.05
C PHE A 181 0.72 -17.88 -9.43
N PRO A 182 0.15 -18.98 -9.98
CA PRO A 182 0.45 -20.35 -9.52
C PRO A 182 1.93 -20.70 -9.68
N SER A 183 2.53 -21.36 -8.70
CA SER A 183 3.97 -21.62 -8.65
C SER A 183 4.51 -22.42 -9.85
N PHE A 184 3.70 -23.31 -10.44
CA PHE A 184 4.09 -24.10 -11.62
C PHE A 184 4.20 -23.28 -12.92
N GLN A 185 3.77 -22.02 -12.94
CA GLN A 185 3.85 -21.11 -14.07
C GLN A 185 5.07 -20.16 -14.02
N ILE A 186 5.98 -20.33 -13.06
CA ILE A 186 7.09 -19.40 -12.82
C ILE A 186 7.95 -19.14 -14.08
N GLU A 187 8.25 -20.17 -14.87
CA GLU A 187 9.08 -20.02 -16.06
C GLU A 187 8.40 -19.20 -17.17
N LYS A 188 7.07 -19.38 -17.36
CA LYS A 188 6.29 -18.58 -18.30
C LYS A 188 6.18 -17.13 -17.82
N TRP A 189 5.95 -16.93 -16.52
CA TRP A 189 5.90 -15.60 -15.93
C TRP A 189 7.22 -14.85 -16.11
N LEU A 190 8.35 -15.50 -15.84
CA LEU A 190 9.68 -14.92 -16.03
C LEU A 190 9.94 -14.55 -17.51
N GLU A 191 9.46 -15.33 -18.47
CA GLU A 191 9.58 -15.03 -19.90
C GLU A 191 8.79 -13.78 -20.27
N ILE A 192 7.52 -13.69 -19.82
CA ILE A 192 6.66 -12.53 -20.07
C ILE A 192 7.26 -11.25 -19.44
N TYR A 193 7.70 -11.33 -18.19
CA TYR A 193 8.26 -10.17 -17.50
C TYR A 193 9.62 -9.76 -18.06
N ALA A 194 10.46 -10.71 -18.46
CA ALA A 194 11.73 -10.40 -19.11
C ALA A 194 11.52 -9.64 -20.43
N GLU A 195 10.54 -10.02 -21.23
CA GLU A 195 10.22 -9.35 -22.50
C GLU A 195 9.53 -8.00 -22.27
N ARG A 196 8.60 -7.90 -21.31
CA ARG A 196 7.80 -6.70 -21.03
C ARG A 196 8.64 -5.44 -20.84
N PHE A 197 9.81 -5.53 -20.19
CA PHE A 197 10.67 -4.39 -19.86
C PHE A 197 11.80 -4.16 -20.87
N ARG A 198 11.87 -4.96 -21.93
CA ARG A 198 12.99 -4.94 -22.87
C ARG A 198 12.87 -3.84 -23.91
N ASN A 199 11.75 -3.81 -24.63
CA ASN A 199 11.45 -2.85 -25.69
C ASN A 199 9.98 -2.43 -25.62
N PRO A 200 9.56 -1.64 -24.62
CA PRO A 200 8.16 -1.18 -24.51
C PRO A 200 7.79 -0.31 -25.70
N VAL A 201 6.57 -0.47 -26.19
CA VAL A 201 6.03 0.22 -27.36
C VAL A 201 4.82 1.05 -26.98
N PHE A 202 4.76 2.30 -27.41
CA PHE A 202 3.65 3.21 -27.13
C PHE A 202 2.47 3.01 -28.10
N ARG A 203 1.98 1.79 -28.13
CA ARG A 203 0.82 1.36 -28.89
C ARG A 203 -0.47 1.89 -28.28
N LEU A 204 -1.45 2.24 -29.13
CA LEU A 204 -2.73 2.77 -28.68
C LEU A 204 -2.61 4.00 -27.75
N PHE A 205 -1.56 4.80 -27.94
CA PHE A 205 -1.22 5.95 -27.10
C PHE A 205 -2.40 6.93 -26.94
N GLN A 206 -3.12 7.23 -28.03
CA GLN A 206 -4.27 8.11 -27.98
C GLN A 206 -5.39 7.58 -27.08
N SER A 207 -5.71 6.28 -27.17
CA SER A 207 -6.73 5.66 -26.31
C SER A 207 -6.34 5.72 -24.84
N GLU A 208 -5.06 5.46 -24.54
CA GLU A 208 -4.57 5.50 -23.18
C GLU A 208 -4.50 6.93 -22.62
N LEU A 209 -4.20 7.91 -23.47
CA LEU A 209 -4.26 9.31 -23.09
C LEU A 209 -5.68 9.69 -22.62
N GLU A 210 -6.71 9.18 -23.29
CA GLU A 210 -8.10 9.39 -22.87
C GLU A 210 -8.39 8.75 -21.49
N VAL A 211 -7.80 7.59 -21.19
CA VAL A 211 -7.92 6.94 -19.86
C VAL A 211 -7.27 7.82 -18.78
N VAL A 212 -6.06 8.32 -19.02
CA VAL A 212 -5.36 9.21 -18.07
C VAL A 212 -6.12 10.53 -17.89
N TYR A 213 -6.78 11.06 -18.93
CA TYR A 213 -7.65 12.23 -18.82
C TYR A 213 -8.84 11.97 -17.90
N GLU A 214 -9.51 10.83 -18.06
CA GLU A 214 -10.63 10.46 -17.18
C GLU A 214 -10.16 10.25 -15.74
N GLU A 215 -9.01 9.65 -15.53
CA GLU A 215 -8.43 9.49 -14.20
C GLU A 215 -8.11 10.85 -13.56
N LYS A 216 -7.50 11.78 -14.29
CA LYS A 216 -7.28 13.16 -13.80
C LYS A 216 -8.61 13.85 -13.49
N ASN A 217 -9.64 13.65 -14.31
CA ASN A 217 -10.97 14.19 -14.08
C ASN A 217 -11.61 13.59 -12.82
N LEU A 218 -11.46 12.28 -12.58
CA LEU A 218 -11.93 11.61 -11.36
C LEU A 218 -11.24 12.19 -10.11
N TYR A 219 -9.92 12.39 -10.13
CA TYR A 219 -9.20 13.05 -9.03
C TYR A 219 -9.69 14.48 -8.79
N SER A 220 -10.00 15.23 -9.85
CA SER A 220 -10.54 16.58 -9.75
C SER A 220 -11.98 16.61 -9.17
N ASP A 221 -12.71 15.50 -9.25
CA ASP A 221 -14.05 15.38 -8.65
C ASP A 221 -13.99 15.00 -7.15
N VAL A 222 -12.82 14.65 -6.61
CA VAL A 222 -12.58 14.40 -5.17
C VAL A 222 -12.08 15.68 -4.50
N PRO A 223 -12.93 16.44 -3.77
CA PRO A 223 -12.54 17.77 -3.28
C PRO A 223 -11.35 17.78 -2.34
N VAL A 224 -11.19 16.73 -1.52
CA VAL A 224 -10.06 16.61 -0.58
C VAL A 224 -8.73 16.41 -1.32
N GLN A 225 -8.75 15.77 -2.48
CA GLN A 225 -7.55 15.55 -3.30
C GLN A 225 -6.95 16.86 -3.78
N GLY A 226 -7.76 17.76 -4.36
CA GLY A 226 -7.29 19.07 -4.80
C GLY A 226 -6.76 19.94 -3.65
N MET A 227 -7.35 19.83 -2.46
CA MET A 227 -6.84 20.47 -1.26
C MET A 227 -5.46 19.91 -0.85
N LEU A 228 -5.29 18.60 -0.89
CA LEU A 228 -4.03 17.96 -0.54
C LEU A 228 -2.93 18.28 -1.56
N GLU A 229 -3.24 18.29 -2.84
CA GLU A 229 -2.30 18.70 -3.91
C GLU A 229 -1.84 20.15 -3.69
N ASP A 230 -2.76 21.09 -3.40
CA ASP A 230 -2.41 22.49 -3.13
C ASP A 230 -1.59 22.64 -1.82
N PHE A 231 -1.89 21.84 -0.81
CA PHE A 231 -1.07 21.78 0.41
C PHE A 231 0.35 21.28 0.10
N LEU A 232 0.49 20.15 -0.60
CA LEU A 232 1.81 19.58 -0.95
C LEU A 232 2.60 20.52 -1.87
N ALA A 233 1.96 21.17 -2.84
CA ALA A 233 2.58 22.18 -3.69
C ALA A 233 3.12 23.37 -2.89
N THR A 234 2.46 23.72 -1.80
CA THR A 234 2.90 24.78 -0.89
C THR A 234 3.99 24.27 0.04
N HIS A 235 3.77 23.09 0.62
CA HIS A 235 4.67 22.45 1.59
C HIS A 235 6.02 22.10 0.96
N TYR A 236 6.04 21.56 -0.25
CA TYR A 236 7.25 21.18 -0.97
C TYR A 236 7.68 22.20 -2.05
N LYS A 237 7.29 23.47 -1.91
CA LYS A 237 7.62 24.50 -2.92
C LYS A 237 9.10 24.52 -3.27
N GLY A 238 9.38 24.33 -4.57
CA GLY A 238 10.74 24.26 -5.11
C GLY A 238 11.37 22.86 -5.12
N HIS A 239 10.65 21.86 -4.62
CA HIS A 239 11.05 20.45 -4.67
C HIS A 239 10.14 19.66 -5.63
N PRO A 240 10.62 18.62 -6.33
CA PRO A 240 9.78 17.78 -7.20
C PRO A 240 8.53 17.18 -6.51
N TYR A 241 8.55 16.93 -5.21
CA TYR A 241 7.37 16.47 -4.45
C TYR A 241 6.20 17.48 -4.40
N ALA A 242 6.42 18.71 -4.85
CA ALA A 242 5.36 19.69 -5.04
C ALA A 242 4.45 19.40 -6.24
N ARG A 243 4.88 18.53 -7.16
CA ARG A 243 4.18 18.21 -8.40
C ARG A 243 3.21 17.06 -8.17
N PRO A 244 1.99 17.09 -8.77
CA PRO A 244 1.08 15.94 -8.70
C PRO A 244 1.67 14.75 -9.46
N ILE A 245 1.50 13.55 -8.92
CA ILE A 245 2.02 12.31 -9.54
C ILE A 245 1.44 12.10 -10.94
N ILE A 246 0.15 12.36 -11.11
CA ILE A 246 -0.52 12.27 -12.41
C ILE A 246 -0.09 13.37 -13.40
N GLY A 247 0.60 14.40 -12.92
CA GLY A 247 1.03 15.54 -13.74
C GLY A 247 0.05 16.71 -13.78
N TYR A 248 0.53 17.84 -14.32
CA TYR A 248 -0.30 19.01 -14.56
C TYR A 248 -1.15 18.84 -15.82
N THR A 249 -2.37 19.39 -15.81
CA THR A 249 -3.32 19.36 -16.91
C THR A 249 -2.73 19.84 -18.24
N GLU A 250 -1.95 20.91 -18.22
CA GLU A 250 -1.29 21.46 -19.41
C GLU A 250 -0.26 20.52 -20.03
N HIS A 251 0.47 19.74 -19.21
CA HIS A 251 1.42 18.76 -19.71
C HIS A 251 0.70 17.54 -20.28
N LEU A 252 -0.36 17.09 -19.64
CA LEU A 252 -1.19 15.99 -20.15
C LEU A 252 -1.86 16.33 -21.49
N LYS A 253 -2.29 17.60 -21.69
CA LYS A 253 -2.83 18.08 -22.97
C LYS A 253 -1.77 18.18 -24.08
N ASN A 254 -0.49 18.18 -23.73
CA ASN A 254 0.64 18.30 -24.65
C ASN A 254 1.68 17.21 -24.41
N PRO A 255 1.28 15.92 -24.47
CA PRO A 255 2.20 14.82 -24.18
C PRO A 255 3.31 14.76 -25.22
N ARG A 256 4.52 14.43 -24.78
CA ARG A 256 5.68 14.24 -25.64
C ARG A 256 6.19 12.81 -25.50
N ILE A 257 6.01 12.03 -26.57
CA ILE A 257 6.43 10.63 -26.59
C ILE A 257 7.95 10.53 -26.49
N SER A 258 8.69 11.47 -27.09
CA SER A 258 10.16 11.54 -26.95
C SER A 258 10.63 11.65 -25.50
N LYS A 259 9.92 12.41 -24.67
CA LYS A 259 10.21 12.55 -23.22
C LYS A 259 9.94 11.27 -22.44
N MET A 260 8.90 10.54 -22.82
CA MET A 260 8.61 9.22 -22.22
C MET A 260 9.67 8.20 -22.60
N MET A 261 10.15 8.21 -23.86
CA MET A 261 11.26 7.37 -24.30
C MET A 261 12.58 7.74 -23.62
N GLU A 262 12.82 9.05 -23.39
CA GLU A 262 13.96 9.53 -22.61
C GLU A 262 13.89 9.04 -21.16
N PHE A 263 12.72 9.12 -20.55
CA PHE A 263 12.46 8.61 -19.20
C PHE A 263 12.76 7.11 -19.11
N TYR A 264 12.26 6.31 -20.05
CA TYR A 264 12.58 4.88 -20.13
C TYR A 264 14.09 4.64 -20.26
N LYS A 265 14.76 5.34 -21.19
CA LYS A 265 16.19 5.17 -21.42
C LYS A 265 17.03 5.51 -20.20
N ASN A 266 16.63 6.47 -19.42
CA ASN A 266 17.38 6.98 -18.27
C ASN A 266 17.13 6.14 -17.01
N TRP A 267 15.90 5.69 -16.78
CA TRP A 267 15.49 5.14 -15.48
C TRP A 267 15.19 3.65 -15.51
N TYR A 268 14.71 3.10 -16.62
CA TYR A 268 14.40 1.66 -16.79
C TYR A 268 15.65 0.91 -17.25
N VAL A 269 16.67 0.93 -16.42
CA VAL A 269 17.95 0.24 -16.61
C VAL A 269 18.15 -0.77 -15.49
N ALA A 270 18.71 -1.93 -15.80
CA ALA A 270 18.80 -3.06 -14.88
C ALA A 270 19.39 -2.67 -13.52
N ASN A 271 20.43 -1.83 -13.50
CA ASN A 271 21.08 -1.39 -12.27
C ASN A 271 20.29 -0.33 -11.46
N ASN A 272 19.10 0.05 -11.94
CA ASN A 272 18.11 0.89 -11.24
C ASN A 272 16.81 0.15 -10.93
N MET A 273 16.80 -1.17 -11.13
CA MET A 273 15.62 -2.01 -11.03
C MET A 273 15.85 -3.19 -10.10
N ALA A 274 14.76 -3.72 -9.54
CA ALA A 274 14.76 -4.98 -8.81
C ALA A 274 13.67 -5.92 -9.31
N LEU A 275 14.00 -7.21 -9.34
CA LEU A 275 13.05 -8.32 -9.48
C LEU A 275 12.81 -8.92 -8.09
N VAL A 276 11.55 -9.11 -7.72
CA VAL A 276 11.15 -9.70 -6.44
C VAL A 276 10.27 -10.91 -6.71
N LEU A 277 10.61 -12.05 -6.11
CA LEU A 277 9.78 -13.26 -6.08
C LEU A 277 9.60 -13.70 -4.63
N ILE A 278 8.35 -13.93 -4.22
CA ILE A 278 7.98 -14.40 -2.89
C ILE A 278 7.00 -15.56 -3.06
N GLY A 279 7.29 -16.76 -2.53
CA GLY A 279 6.37 -17.88 -2.59
C GLY A 279 7.01 -19.23 -2.88
N ASP A 280 6.23 -20.14 -3.50
CA ASP A 280 6.56 -21.55 -3.64
C ASP A 280 7.47 -21.82 -4.85
N PHE A 281 8.75 -21.65 -4.67
CA PHE A 281 9.81 -22.00 -5.64
C PHE A 281 11.11 -22.34 -4.92
N SER A 282 12.08 -22.94 -5.64
CA SER A 282 13.45 -23.09 -5.17
C SER A 282 14.34 -21.99 -5.74
N ALA A 283 14.95 -21.18 -4.87
CA ALA A 283 15.85 -20.10 -5.28
C ALA A 283 17.06 -20.65 -6.05
N GLU A 284 17.57 -21.81 -5.67
CA GLU A 284 18.71 -22.47 -6.33
C GLU A 284 18.37 -22.88 -7.77
N GLU A 285 17.16 -23.42 -8.00
CA GLU A 285 16.70 -23.82 -9.33
C GLU A 285 16.36 -22.62 -10.21
N ILE A 286 15.77 -21.57 -9.64
CA ILE A 286 15.21 -20.46 -10.44
C ILE A 286 16.24 -19.35 -10.76
N LEU A 287 17.25 -19.16 -9.93
CA LEU A 287 18.26 -18.12 -10.12
C LEU A 287 19.00 -18.22 -11.47
N PRO A 288 19.45 -19.41 -11.94
CA PRO A 288 20.05 -19.53 -13.28
C PRO A 288 19.09 -19.17 -14.41
N VAL A 289 17.78 -19.47 -14.25
CA VAL A 289 16.74 -19.10 -15.22
C VAL A 289 16.58 -17.57 -15.26
N ILE A 290 16.51 -16.93 -14.09
CA ILE A 290 16.45 -15.47 -13.98
C ILE A 290 17.68 -14.84 -14.65
N GLU A 291 18.88 -15.32 -14.34
CA GLU A 291 20.09 -14.77 -14.93
C GLU A 291 20.10 -14.89 -16.44
N SER A 292 19.70 -16.03 -17.00
CA SER A 292 19.61 -16.26 -18.44
C SER A 292 18.66 -15.27 -19.14
N LYS A 293 17.52 -14.94 -18.53
CA LYS A 293 16.48 -14.09 -19.14
C LYS A 293 16.69 -12.60 -18.89
N PHE A 294 17.04 -12.22 -17.68
CA PHE A 294 17.09 -10.82 -17.25
C PHE A 294 18.49 -10.18 -17.41
N SER A 295 19.56 -10.95 -17.56
CA SER A 295 20.90 -10.41 -17.86
C SER A 295 20.96 -9.62 -19.19
N GLN A 296 19.99 -9.83 -20.08
CA GLN A 296 19.85 -9.10 -21.33
C GLN A 296 19.24 -7.70 -21.15
N TRP A 297 18.71 -7.36 -19.97
CA TRP A 297 18.22 -6.02 -19.71
C TRP A 297 19.38 -5.03 -19.73
N ARG A 298 19.11 -3.88 -20.33
CA ARG A 298 20.11 -2.84 -20.55
C ARG A 298 20.59 -2.29 -19.20
N LYS A 299 21.91 -2.28 -19.02
CA LYS A 299 22.57 -1.49 -17.97
C LYS A 299 22.76 -0.07 -18.49
N GLY A 300 22.65 0.94 -17.61
CA GLY A 300 22.80 2.35 -18.01
C GLY A 300 23.33 3.23 -16.88
N ASP A 301 23.72 4.43 -17.25
CA ASP A 301 24.06 5.47 -16.30
C ASP A 301 22.77 6.11 -15.78
N VAL A 302 22.51 5.95 -14.48
CA VAL A 302 21.32 6.52 -13.83
C VAL A 302 21.58 8.01 -13.57
N PRO A 303 20.75 8.93 -14.09
CA PRO A 303 20.94 10.35 -13.87
C PRO A 303 20.89 10.70 -12.37
N LYS A 304 21.84 11.52 -11.94
CA LYS A 304 21.77 12.11 -10.61
C LYS A 304 20.82 13.28 -10.65
N LEU A 305 19.78 13.24 -9.83
CA LEU A 305 18.92 14.40 -9.65
C LEU A 305 19.69 15.50 -8.93
N PRO A 306 19.44 16.78 -9.27
CA PRO A 306 19.99 17.90 -8.51
C PRO A 306 19.59 17.79 -7.04
N GLU A 307 20.53 18.07 -6.14
CA GLU A 307 20.18 18.22 -4.74
C GLU A 307 19.18 19.37 -4.59
N SER A 308 18.03 19.04 -4.06
CA SER A 308 16.95 20.00 -3.85
C SER A 308 16.83 20.24 -2.34
N SER A 309 17.20 21.43 -1.92
CA SER A 309 17.01 21.85 -0.53
C SER A 309 15.69 22.58 -0.37
N LEU A 310 14.83 22.04 0.48
CA LEU A 310 13.63 22.76 0.89
C LEU A 310 14.03 23.94 1.80
N LYS A 311 13.48 25.11 1.50
CA LYS A 311 13.64 26.25 2.42
C LYS A 311 12.98 25.90 3.76
N PRO A 312 13.69 26.12 4.90
CA PRO A 312 13.09 25.96 6.21
C PRO A 312 11.94 26.96 6.38
N TYR A 313 10.95 26.60 7.15
CA TYR A 313 9.93 27.56 7.58
C TYR A 313 10.54 28.57 8.56
N VAL A 314 10.04 29.78 8.52
CA VAL A 314 10.40 30.84 9.46
C VAL A 314 9.14 31.23 10.26
N GLY A 315 9.00 30.64 11.42
CA GLY A 315 7.79 30.79 12.23
C GLY A 315 6.57 30.08 11.65
N ARG A 316 5.40 30.55 12.04
CA ARG A 316 4.11 30.02 11.59
C ARG A 316 3.72 30.62 10.23
N GLU A 317 4.05 29.93 9.14
CA GLU A 317 3.57 30.28 7.81
C GLU A 317 2.09 29.88 7.67
N PHE A 318 1.29 30.72 7.00
CA PHE A 318 -0.15 30.53 6.95
C PHE A 318 -0.71 30.66 5.54
N LYS A 319 -1.52 29.68 5.14
CA LYS A 319 -2.30 29.71 3.91
C LYS A 319 -3.78 29.39 4.18
N GLN A 320 -4.69 30.14 3.56
CA GLN A 320 -6.13 29.89 3.64
C GLN A 320 -6.75 29.77 2.27
N VAL A 321 -7.55 28.72 2.07
CA VAL A 321 -8.21 28.38 0.80
C VAL A 321 -9.68 28.00 1.02
N ARG A 322 -10.37 27.61 -0.08
CA ARG A 322 -11.73 27.09 -0.10
C ARG A 322 -11.82 25.90 -1.05
N LEU A 323 -11.21 24.78 -0.65
CA LEU A 323 -10.99 23.62 -1.52
C LEU A 323 -11.58 22.32 -0.95
N SER A 324 -12.43 22.38 0.06
CA SER A 324 -13.05 21.21 0.67
C SER A 324 -14.52 21.45 1.04
N PRO A 325 -15.40 20.43 0.95
CA PRO A 325 -16.81 20.56 1.29
C PRO A 325 -17.07 20.79 2.78
N VAL A 326 -16.08 20.48 3.60
CA VAL A 326 -16.08 20.71 5.05
C VAL A 326 -14.85 21.53 5.44
N ARG A 327 -14.88 22.11 6.64
CA ARG A 327 -13.72 22.84 7.17
C ARG A 327 -12.62 21.84 7.56
N ILE A 328 -11.46 21.92 6.91
CA ILE A 328 -10.29 21.06 7.21
C ILE A 328 -9.09 21.97 7.47
N GLY A 329 -8.38 21.72 8.56
CA GLY A 329 -7.08 22.31 8.83
C GLY A 329 -5.96 21.30 8.72
N LEU A 330 -4.81 21.74 8.24
CA LEU A 330 -3.57 20.97 8.22
C LEU A 330 -2.47 21.77 8.90
N THR A 331 -1.69 21.11 9.75
CA THR A 331 -0.45 21.67 10.28
C THR A 331 0.68 20.79 9.81
N GLY A 332 1.57 21.30 8.97
CA GLY A 332 2.67 20.55 8.36
C GLY A 332 4.03 20.99 8.88
N PHE A 333 4.80 20.02 9.37
CA PHE A 333 6.18 20.15 9.80
C PHE A 333 7.11 19.46 8.81
N ARG A 334 8.33 19.99 8.65
CA ARG A 334 9.41 19.24 8.03
C ARG A 334 9.82 18.10 8.94
N SER A 335 10.03 16.94 8.40
CA SER A 335 10.55 15.79 9.13
C SER A 335 11.72 15.16 8.37
N VAL A 336 12.16 14.02 8.81
CA VAL A 336 13.35 13.34 8.30
C VAL A 336 13.00 12.42 7.13
N PRO A 337 13.94 12.18 6.19
CA PRO A 337 13.76 11.17 5.16
C PRO A 337 13.70 9.77 5.77
N TYR A 338 13.26 8.81 4.96
CA TYR A 338 13.22 7.42 5.38
C TYR A 338 14.61 6.89 5.75
N GLY A 339 14.68 6.09 6.82
CA GLY A 339 15.94 5.50 7.30
C GLY A 339 16.81 6.41 8.15
N HIS A 340 16.40 7.65 8.43
CA HIS A 340 17.05 8.52 9.40
C HIS A 340 16.91 7.96 10.83
N GLU A 341 17.88 8.22 11.70
CA GLU A 341 17.88 7.73 13.10
C GLU A 341 16.64 8.13 13.91
N ASP A 342 16.03 9.28 13.60
CA ASP A 342 14.80 9.75 14.24
C ASP A 342 13.51 9.15 13.62
N SER A 343 13.58 8.38 12.52
CA SER A 343 12.39 7.79 11.87
C SER A 343 11.55 6.93 12.81
N PRO A 344 12.14 6.03 13.63
CA PRO A 344 11.37 5.24 14.60
C PRO A 344 10.66 6.11 15.64
N VAL A 345 11.30 7.21 16.05
CA VAL A 345 10.72 8.13 17.05
C VAL A 345 9.51 8.86 16.47
N PHE A 346 9.56 9.33 15.21
CA PHE A 346 8.41 9.90 14.53
C PHE A 346 7.25 8.91 14.43
N TYR A 347 7.54 7.66 14.11
CA TYR A 347 6.53 6.62 14.00
C TYR A 347 5.81 6.38 15.34
N ILE A 348 6.57 6.14 16.41
CA ILE A 348 6.02 5.95 17.78
C ILE A 348 5.29 7.21 18.26
N SER A 349 5.83 8.41 18.00
CA SER A 349 5.15 9.67 18.34
C SER A 349 3.78 9.80 17.68
N GLY A 350 3.66 9.37 16.41
CA GLY A 350 2.39 9.34 15.69
C GLY A 350 1.38 8.39 16.35
N ARG A 351 1.84 7.21 16.78
CA ARG A 351 1.00 6.21 17.44
C ARG A 351 0.61 6.62 18.87
N LEU A 352 1.42 7.39 19.57
CA LEU A 352 1.06 8.01 20.86
C LEU A 352 -0.02 9.08 20.69
N LEU A 353 0.01 9.82 19.58
CA LEU A 353 -1.03 10.79 19.26
C LEU A 353 -2.34 10.11 18.87
N SER A 354 -2.28 9.13 17.97
CA SER A 354 -3.45 8.37 17.52
C SER A 354 -3.05 6.96 17.12
N ASN A 355 -3.78 5.95 17.54
CA ASN A 355 -3.48 4.53 17.31
C ASN A 355 -4.74 3.70 17.02
N GLY A 356 -4.54 2.46 16.56
CA GLY A 356 -5.64 1.55 16.21
C GLY A 356 -6.53 1.17 17.38
N SER A 357 -6.00 1.20 18.61
CA SER A 357 -6.76 0.91 19.84
C SER A 357 -7.60 2.10 20.34
N GLY A 358 -7.43 3.31 19.75
CA GLY A 358 -8.17 4.51 20.12
C GLY A 358 -7.77 5.08 21.50
N THR A 359 -6.54 4.84 21.94
CA THR A 359 -6.03 5.23 23.27
C THR A 359 -5.09 6.44 23.22
N GLY A 360 -4.77 6.92 22.03
CA GLY A 360 -3.86 8.04 21.81
C GLY A 360 -4.38 9.37 22.36
N ILE A 361 -3.48 10.34 22.42
CA ILE A 361 -3.76 11.69 22.94
C ILE A 361 -4.89 12.35 22.14
N PHE A 362 -4.83 12.29 20.81
CA PHE A 362 -5.86 12.84 19.93
C PHE A 362 -7.14 12.01 19.95
N ASP A 363 -7.02 10.69 20.10
CA ASP A 363 -8.17 9.80 20.19
C ASP A 363 -9.06 10.16 21.39
N LYS A 364 -8.44 10.44 22.54
CA LYS A 364 -9.16 10.93 23.73
C LYS A 364 -9.88 12.25 23.47
N MET A 365 -9.25 13.18 22.75
CA MET A 365 -9.90 14.46 22.41
C MET A 365 -11.11 14.27 21.49
N MET A 366 -11.07 13.29 20.58
CA MET A 366 -12.21 12.94 19.73
C MET A 366 -13.33 12.29 20.53
N VAL A 367 -13.02 11.32 21.39
CA VAL A 367 -13.99 10.67 22.29
C VAL A 367 -14.66 11.68 23.23
N GLU A 368 -13.90 12.62 23.78
CA GLU A 368 -14.41 13.73 24.60
C GLU A 368 -15.17 14.79 23.78
N ASN A 369 -15.33 14.56 22.48
CA ASN A 369 -15.99 15.49 21.58
C ASN A 369 -15.40 16.91 21.62
N LYS A 370 -14.07 17.06 21.80
CA LYS A 370 -13.37 18.34 21.76
C LYS A 370 -13.15 18.84 20.34
N VAL A 371 -13.04 17.93 19.38
CA VAL A 371 -12.85 18.19 17.95
C VAL A 371 -13.59 17.10 17.16
N MET A 372 -13.95 17.37 15.90
CA MET A 372 -14.65 16.38 15.07
C MET A 372 -13.69 15.26 14.60
N ALA A 373 -12.51 15.64 14.14
CA ALA A 373 -11.42 14.70 13.83
C ALA A 373 -10.07 15.39 14.02
N ILE A 374 -9.05 14.62 14.43
CA ILE A 374 -7.67 15.06 14.52
C ILE A 374 -6.77 13.84 14.39
N GLN A 375 -5.86 13.84 13.41
CA GLN A 375 -5.00 12.69 13.11
C GLN A 375 -3.63 13.12 12.60
N PRO A 376 -2.53 12.46 13.05
CA PRO A 376 -1.22 12.62 12.49
C PRO A 376 -1.11 11.81 11.19
N ILE A 377 -0.39 12.35 10.21
CA ILE A 377 -0.05 11.72 8.95
C ILE A 377 1.44 11.93 8.75
N SER A 378 2.21 10.85 8.70
CA SER A 378 3.65 10.91 8.44
C SER A 378 3.93 10.43 7.02
N PHE A 379 4.65 11.24 6.27
CA PHE A 379 5.20 10.86 4.96
C PHE A 379 6.73 10.89 5.08
N GLN A 380 7.35 9.74 4.90
CA GLN A 380 8.79 9.63 4.76
C GLN A 380 9.09 9.15 3.33
N SER A 381 9.78 10.00 2.59
CA SER A 381 10.20 9.75 1.21
C SER A 381 11.72 9.72 1.15
N TYR A 382 12.28 9.45 -0.02
CA TYR A 382 13.72 9.27 -0.19
C TYR A 382 14.53 10.53 0.20
N ASP A 383 14.09 11.73 -0.23
CA ASP A 383 14.85 12.98 0.01
C ASP A 383 14.41 13.68 1.30
N HIS A 384 13.13 13.72 1.59
CA HIS A 384 12.54 14.51 2.67
C HIS A 384 11.34 13.80 3.30
N GLY A 385 11.12 14.10 4.57
CA GLY A 385 9.92 13.72 5.29
C GLY A 385 8.99 14.89 5.56
N SER A 386 7.75 14.57 5.84
CA SER A 386 6.73 15.50 6.33
C SER A 386 5.93 14.86 7.45
N TYR A 387 5.64 15.66 8.46
CA TYR A 387 4.73 15.29 9.52
C TYR A 387 3.56 16.26 9.52
N ILE A 388 2.38 15.75 9.18
CA ILE A 388 1.18 16.57 8.97
C ILE A 388 0.15 16.17 10.00
N ILE A 389 -0.48 17.13 10.64
CA ILE A 389 -1.64 16.90 11.49
C ILE A 389 -2.88 17.47 10.80
N LEU A 390 -3.77 16.57 10.41
CA LEU A 390 -5.09 16.92 9.89
C LEU A 390 -6.02 17.14 11.07
N PHE A 391 -6.84 18.20 11.01
CA PHE A 391 -7.90 18.43 12.00
C PHE A 391 -9.17 18.99 11.36
N VAL A 392 -10.31 18.57 11.88
CA VAL A 392 -11.63 18.99 11.42
C VAL A 392 -12.35 19.64 12.61
N PRO A 393 -12.56 20.97 12.61
CA PRO A 393 -13.30 21.63 13.68
C PRO A 393 -14.74 21.14 13.77
N LYS A 394 -15.33 21.17 14.94
CA LYS A 394 -16.78 20.91 15.11
C LYS A 394 -17.59 21.83 14.19
N ILE A 395 -18.68 21.30 13.66
CA ILE A 395 -19.53 22.02 12.70
C ILE A 395 -20.02 23.34 13.30
N VAL A 396 -20.41 23.32 14.56
CA VAL A 396 -20.96 24.48 15.28
C VAL A 396 -20.05 24.90 16.42
N GLY A 397 -19.79 26.19 16.54
CA GLY A 397 -19.18 26.79 17.72
C GLY A 397 -17.66 26.67 17.86
N GLN A 398 -16.96 25.99 16.94
CA GLN A 398 -15.50 25.88 17.00
C GLN A 398 -14.84 26.58 15.79
N SER A 399 -13.91 27.50 16.06
CA SER A 399 -13.07 28.10 15.03
C SER A 399 -11.90 27.20 14.65
N PHE A 400 -11.25 27.47 13.51
CA PHE A 400 -10.00 26.81 13.15
C PHE A 400 -8.91 26.99 14.22
N GLY A 401 -8.78 28.22 14.75
CA GLY A 401 -7.78 28.50 15.80
C GLY A 401 -7.98 27.66 17.05
N LYS A 402 -9.25 27.49 17.49
CA LYS A 402 -9.54 26.61 18.65
C LYS A 402 -9.27 25.13 18.38
N ALA A 403 -9.41 24.68 17.13
CA ALA A 403 -9.06 23.31 16.76
C ALA A 403 -7.54 23.14 16.60
N GLU A 404 -6.83 24.13 16.01
CA GLU A 404 -5.36 24.16 15.98
C GLU A 404 -4.74 24.18 17.39
N GLU A 405 -5.38 24.84 18.35
CA GLU A 405 -4.94 24.83 19.75
C GLU A 405 -4.91 23.40 20.32
N LEU A 406 -5.88 22.55 19.98
CA LEU A 406 -5.86 21.13 20.37
C LEU A 406 -4.69 20.35 19.75
N VAL A 407 -4.32 20.68 18.51
CA VAL A 407 -3.08 20.14 17.89
C VAL A 407 -1.87 20.52 18.75
N ASN A 408 -1.75 21.80 19.11
CA ASN A 408 -0.62 22.27 19.92
C ASN A 408 -0.60 21.61 21.31
N ILE A 409 -1.77 21.48 21.97
CA ILE A 409 -1.87 20.78 23.25
C ILE A 409 -1.34 19.34 23.16
N GLY A 410 -1.73 18.58 22.14
CA GLY A 410 -1.25 17.20 21.95
C GLY A 410 0.26 17.15 21.68
N LEU A 411 0.78 18.06 20.87
CA LEU A 411 2.23 18.15 20.61
C LEU A 411 3.01 18.60 21.84
N ASP A 412 2.45 19.48 22.66
CA ASP A 412 3.08 19.92 23.91
C ASP A 412 3.10 18.78 24.94
N GLN A 413 2.09 17.91 24.97
CA GLN A 413 2.14 16.69 25.79
C GLN A 413 3.31 15.77 25.39
N LEU A 414 3.59 15.59 24.08
CA LEU A 414 4.78 14.85 23.64
C LEU A 414 6.08 15.54 24.08
N LYS A 415 6.19 16.86 23.89
CA LYS A 415 7.40 17.64 24.25
C LYS A 415 7.70 17.61 25.74
N ASN A 416 6.65 17.61 26.58
CA ASN A 416 6.77 17.62 28.03
C ASN A 416 6.85 16.22 28.62
N GLY A 417 6.57 15.18 27.83
CA GLY A 417 6.46 13.82 28.33
C GLY A 417 5.17 13.57 29.13
N ASP A 418 4.10 14.33 28.87
CA ASP A 418 2.82 14.22 29.58
C ASP A 418 1.98 13.04 29.07
N PHE A 419 2.61 11.86 29.03
CA PHE A 419 1.99 10.57 28.74
C PHE A 419 2.63 9.49 29.62
N SER A 420 1.89 8.42 29.89
CA SER A 420 2.38 7.37 30.78
C SER A 420 3.33 6.41 30.04
N GLU A 421 4.32 5.87 30.78
CA GLU A 421 5.15 4.76 30.30
C GLU A 421 4.29 3.56 29.83
N SER A 422 3.23 3.27 30.57
CA SER A 422 2.29 2.21 30.23
C SER A 422 1.61 2.41 28.86
N LEU A 423 1.37 3.66 28.42
CA LEU A 423 0.86 3.93 27.08
C LEU A 423 1.95 3.74 26.02
N LEU A 424 3.18 4.19 26.32
CA LEU A 424 4.32 4.00 25.42
C LEU A 424 4.58 2.52 25.16
N GLU A 425 4.66 1.72 26.22
CA GLU A 425 4.88 0.27 26.09
C GLU A 425 3.73 -0.43 25.36
N ALA A 426 2.48 -0.04 25.61
CA ALA A 426 1.32 -0.58 24.91
C ALA A 426 1.33 -0.22 23.41
N VAL A 427 1.75 0.98 23.06
CA VAL A 427 1.92 1.42 21.66
C VAL A 427 3.03 0.64 20.98
N LYS A 428 4.19 0.43 21.63
CA LYS A 428 5.29 -0.37 21.09
C LYS A 428 4.84 -1.81 20.82
N LEU A 429 4.07 -2.40 21.73
CA LEU A 429 3.55 -3.75 21.57
C LEU A 429 2.55 -3.85 20.41
N GLU A 430 1.69 -2.85 20.22
CA GLU A 430 0.79 -2.75 19.06
C GLU A 430 1.59 -2.65 17.74
N VAL A 431 2.63 -1.82 17.71
CA VAL A 431 3.51 -1.64 16.55
C VAL A 431 4.27 -2.94 16.24
N ARG A 432 4.79 -3.63 17.27
CA ARG A 432 5.42 -4.95 17.11
C ARG A 432 4.46 -5.96 16.49
N LYS A 433 3.24 -6.04 16.99
CA LYS A 433 2.22 -6.94 16.44
C LYS A 433 1.92 -6.64 14.98
N GLU A 434 1.74 -5.37 14.62
CA GLU A 434 1.52 -4.98 13.22
C GLU A 434 2.71 -5.34 12.32
N TYR A 435 3.92 -5.13 12.79
CA TYR A 435 5.13 -5.51 12.06
C TYR A 435 5.21 -7.02 11.81
N LEU A 436 5.01 -7.83 12.85
CA LEU A 436 5.00 -9.29 12.75
C LEU A 436 3.88 -9.78 11.82
N ARG A 437 2.71 -9.14 11.87
CA ARG A 437 1.58 -9.45 11.00
C ARG A 437 1.89 -9.18 9.53
N ASN A 438 2.59 -8.10 9.23
CA ASN A 438 3.02 -7.79 7.87
C ASN A 438 3.98 -8.88 7.32
N LEU A 439 4.84 -9.44 8.15
CA LEU A 439 5.74 -10.54 7.75
C LEU A 439 5.01 -11.83 7.37
N GLU A 440 3.79 -12.06 7.86
CA GLU A 440 3.01 -13.27 7.52
C GLU A 440 2.51 -13.28 6.08
N THR A 441 2.36 -12.12 5.45
CA THR A 441 1.79 -11.99 4.10
C THR A 441 2.85 -11.73 3.04
N MET A 442 2.66 -12.27 1.83
CA MET A 442 3.54 -11.96 0.69
C MET A 442 3.54 -10.47 0.36
N ASP A 443 2.36 -9.83 0.40
CA ASP A 443 2.20 -8.39 0.18
C ASP A 443 2.98 -7.55 1.21
N GLY A 444 2.95 -7.94 2.49
CA GLY A 444 3.69 -7.26 3.56
C GLY A 444 5.20 -7.41 3.40
N ARG A 445 5.71 -8.64 3.15
CA ARG A 445 7.13 -8.87 2.87
C ARG A 445 7.58 -8.11 1.61
N TYR A 446 6.75 -8.09 0.57
CA TYR A 446 7.00 -7.29 -0.62
C TYR A 446 7.14 -5.80 -0.29
N GLY A 447 6.23 -5.24 0.53
CA GLY A 447 6.30 -3.84 0.97
C GLY A 447 7.62 -3.51 1.67
N MET A 448 8.10 -4.40 2.53
CA MET A 448 9.39 -4.23 3.22
C MET A 448 10.58 -4.35 2.26
N ILE A 449 10.59 -5.33 1.35
CA ILE A 449 11.64 -5.47 0.32
C ILE A 449 11.67 -4.23 -0.59
N MET A 450 10.52 -3.74 -0.98
CA MET A 450 10.38 -2.52 -1.78
C MET A 450 11.00 -1.31 -1.06
N GLN A 451 10.71 -1.12 0.22
CA GLN A 451 11.30 -0.05 1.03
C GLN A 451 12.82 -0.24 1.17
N ALA A 452 13.29 -1.46 1.42
CA ALA A 452 14.71 -1.76 1.46
C ALA A 452 15.42 -1.37 0.15
N PHE A 453 14.87 -1.81 -0.98
CA PHE A 453 15.44 -1.50 -2.29
C PHE A 453 15.48 0.00 -2.57
N ILE A 454 14.37 0.71 -2.41
CA ILE A 454 14.28 2.15 -2.72
C ILE A 454 15.26 2.96 -1.87
N ASN A 455 15.40 2.62 -0.60
CA ASN A 455 16.23 3.36 0.34
C ASN A 455 17.67 2.81 0.45
N GLY A 456 18.03 1.79 -0.33
CA GLY A 456 19.38 1.23 -0.35
C GLY A 456 19.78 0.52 0.94
N ARG A 457 18.79 -0.03 1.67
CA ARG A 457 18.97 -0.81 2.90
C ARG A 457 19.02 -2.31 2.60
N SER A 458 19.65 -3.08 3.45
CA SER A 458 19.62 -4.55 3.38
C SER A 458 18.30 -5.11 3.95
N TRP A 459 18.02 -6.39 3.68
CA TRP A 459 16.90 -7.08 4.31
C TRP A 459 17.10 -7.23 5.82
N GLU A 460 18.33 -7.47 6.24
CA GLU A 460 18.72 -7.55 7.64
C GLU A 460 18.46 -6.24 8.39
N ASP A 461 18.74 -5.09 7.76
CA ASP A 461 18.40 -3.77 8.32
C ASP A 461 16.88 -3.63 8.53
N MET A 462 16.07 -4.15 7.60
CA MET A 462 14.61 -4.13 7.73
C MET A 462 14.13 -4.99 8.89
N LEU A 463 14.73 -6.17 9.09
CA LEU A 463 14.38 -7.05 10.21
C LEU A 463 14.79 -6.45 11.57
N THR A 464 15.81 -5.61 11.61
CA THR A 464 16.22 -4.92 12.85
C THR A 464 15.42 -3.65 13.13
N GLU A 465 14.60 -3.17 12.21
CA GLU A 465 13.81 -1.95 12.38
C GLU A 465 12.83 -2.06 13.57
N ILE A 466 12.28 -3.24 13.82
CA ILE A 466 11.41 -3.46 14.98
C ILE A 466 12.15 -3.24 16.30
N GLN A 467 13.44 -3.63 16.39
CA GLN A 467 14.24 -3.40 17.59
C GLN A 467 14.49 -1.92 17.83
N GLN A 468 14.66 -1.13 16.76
CA GLN A 468 14.79 0.33 16.84
C GLN A 468 13.50 0.98 17.32
N LEU A 469 12.34 0.49 16.87
CA LEU A 469 11.03 0.97 17.33
C LEU A 469 10.79 0.62 18.82
N GLU A 470 11.15 -0.58 19.25
CA GLU A 470 11.05 -1.02 20.64
C GLU A 470 12.02 -0.27 21.57
N ALA A 471 13.18 0.14 21.06
CA ALA A 471 14.19 0.87 21.81
C ALA A 471 13.86 2.36 22.03
N VAL A 472 12.85 2.92 21.35
CA VAL A 472 12.44 4.33 21.51
C VAL A 472 12.08 4.62 22.96
N THR A 473 12.72 5.62 23.55
CA THR A 473 12.48 6.05 24.93
C THR A 473 11.56 7.26 24.98
N LYS A 474 11.06 7.55 26.17
CA LYS A 474 10.28 8.77 26.45
C LYS A 474 11.11 10.03 26.18
N GLU A 475 12.38 9.98 26.54
CA GLU A 475 13.37 11.04 26.32
C GLU A 475 13.58 11.30 24.82
N ASP A 476 13.64 10.26 23.98
CA ASP A 476 13.74 10.40 22.53
C ASP A 476 12.52 11.11 21.96
N ILE A 477 11.32 10.72 22.41
CA ILE A 477 10.06 11.36 21.98
C ILE A 477 10.07 12.83 22.36
N MET A 478 10.46 13.16 23.59
CA MET A 478 10.58 14.55 24.06
C MET A 478 11.60 15.35 23.25
N ARG A 479 12.77 14.76 22.96
CA ARG A 479 13.85 15.36 22.15
C ARG A 479 13.36 15.67 20.74
N VAL A 480 12.87 14.68 20.03
CA VAL A 480 12.42 14.81 18.63
C VAL A 480 11.22 15.76 18.55
N SER A 481 10.28 15.66 19.48
CA SER A 481 9.12 16.57 19.52
C SER A 481 9.52 18.02 19.74
N LYS A 482 10.50 18.30 20.60
CA LYS A 482 11.05 19.66 20.81
C LYS A 482 11.79 20.18 19.58
N GLN A 483 12.53 19.31 18.89
CA GLN A 483 13.34 19.66 17.74
C GLN A 483 12.48 19.99 16.52
N TYR A 484 11.45 19.18 16.22
CA TYR A 484 10.74 19.24 14.94
C TYR A 484 9.34 19.86 15.03
N PHE A 485 8.64 19.77 16.17
CA PHE A 485 7.27 20.29 16.31
C PHE A 485 7.24 21.71 16.91
N GLY A 486 8.16 22.54 16.44
CA GLY A 486 8.31 23.93 16.87
C GLY A 486 7.28 24.88 16.25
N ASN A 487 7.64 26.20 16.27
CA ASN A 487 6.83 27.21 15.62
C ASN A 487 7.04 27.27 14.10
N ASP A 488 8.13 26.71 13.60
CA ASP A 488 8.50 26.67 12.18
C ASP A 488 7.68 25.63 11.43
N ARG A 489 6.52 26.05 10.92
CA ARG A 489 5.53 25.16 10.34
C ARG A 489 4.61 25.86 9.34
N LEU A 490 4.01 25.08 8.44
CA LEU A 490 2.90 25.53 7.60
C LEU A 490 1.56 25.24 8.29
N VAL A 491 0.74 26.24 8.49
CA VAL A 491 -0.66 26.09 8.89
C VAL A 491 -1.54 26.42 7.68
N TYR A 492 -2.40 25.48 7.36
CA TYR A 492 -3.22 25.53 6.18
C TYR A 492 -4.69 25.32 6.55
N TYR A 493 -5.56 26.27 6.21
CA TYR A 493 -7.00 26.18 6.46
C TYR A 493 -7.77 26.13 5.15
N SER A 494 -8.51 25.04 4.93
CA SER A 494 -9.53 25.00 3.88
C SER A 494 -10.90 25.31 4.49
N LYS A 495 -11.45 26.48 4.19
CA LYS A 495 -12.85 26.80 4.44
C LYS A 495 -13.75 26.03 3.48
N MET A 496 -15.03 25.93 3.85
CA MET A 496 -16.02 25.33 2.97
C MET A 496 -15.99 25.97 1.58
N GLY A 497 -15.91 25.14 0.57
CA GLY A 497 -15.84 25.50 -0.84
C GLY A 497 -15.58 24.26 -1.68
N MET A 498 -15.56 24.43 -2.98
CA MET A 498 -15.21 23.37 -3.91
C MET A 498 -13.97 23.80 -4.70
N PRO A 499 -13.00 22.91 -4.94
CA PRO A 499 -11.90 23.22 -5.82
C PRO A 499 -12.44 23.55 -7.22
N PRO A 500 -11.73 24.41 -7.97
CA PRO A 500 -12.00 24.57 -9.40
C PRO A 500 -11.91 23.20 -10.06
N LYS A 501 -12.87 22.85 -10.90
CA LYS A 501 -12.80 21.61 -11.68
C LYS A 501 -11.86 21.86 -12.85
N ASP A 502 -10.63 21.37 -12.71
CA ASP A 502 -9.63 21.38 -13.79
C ASP A 502 -9.83 20.13 -14.67
N LYS A 503 -11.01 20.11 -15.34
CA LYS A 503 -11.36 19.00 -16.22
C LYS A 503 -10.66 19.10 -17.57
N ILE A 504 -10.17 17.97 -18.02
CA ILE A 504 -9.61 17.82 -19.36
C ILE A 504 -10.74 17.37 -20.28
N GLU A 505 -11.07 18.23 -21.26
CA GLU A 505 -11.98 17.86 -22.34
C GLU A 505 -11.21 17.09 -23.42
N LYS A 506 -11.80 15.98 -23.87
CA LYS A 506 -11.24 15.21 -24.98
C LYS A 506 -11.32 16.02 -26.27
N PRO A 507 -10.29 15.98 -27.12
CA PRO A 507 -10.39 16.51 -28.47
C PRO A 507 -11.51 15.82 -29.26
N ASP A 508 -12.10 16.54 -30.21
CA ASP A 508 -13.13 16.00 -31.11
C ASP A 508 -12.47 15.12 -32.21
N TRP A 509 -12.09 13.91 -31.80
CA TRP A 509 -11.52 12.89 -32.69
C TRP A 509 -12.29 11.57 -32.63
N LYS A 510 -12.06 10.69 -33.60
CA LYS A 510 -12.69 9.39 -33.63
C LYS A 510 -12.03 8.48 -32.59
N PRO A 511 -12.82 7.74 -31.78
CA PRO A 511 -12.27 6.74 -30.85
C PRO A 511 -11.40 5.70 -31.57
N VAL A 512 -10.23 5.43 -31.02
CA VAL A 512 -9.33 4.39 -31.54
C VAL A 512 -9.70 3.08 -30.90
N VAL A 513 -10.37 2.21 -31.66
CA VAL A 513 -10.82 0.90 -31.19
C VAL A 513 -10.02 -0.18 -31.92
N PRO A 514 -9.23 -1.00 -31.19
CA PRO A 514 -8.52 -2.14 -31.80
C PRO A 514 -9.48 -3.16 -32.37
N LYS A 515 -9.11 -3.75 -33.51
CA LYS A 515 -9.93 -4.75 -34.21
C LYS A 515 -9.52 -6.19 -33.88
N ASN A 516 -8.28 -6.40 -33.43
CA ASN A 516 -7.67 -7.74 -33.26
C ASN A 516 -7.85 -8.28 -31.84
N THR A 517 -9.08 -8.27 -31.32
CA THR A 517 -9.37 -8.70 -29.93
C THR A 517 -9.15 -10.21 -29.72
N GLU A 518 -9.27 -11.01 -30.79
CA GLU A 518 -9.10 -12.47 -30.74
C GLU A 518 -7.74 -12.93 -31.30
N ALA A 519 -6.91 -12.00 -31.77
CA ALA A 519 -5.59 -12.32 -32.27
C ALA A 519 -4.60 -12.56 -31.13
N ILE A 520 -3.59 -13.39 -31.41
CA ILE A 520 -2.47 -13.61 -30.49
C ILE A 520 -1.15 -13.43 -31.25
N SER A 521 -0.17 -12.80 -30.64
CA SER A 521 1.16 -12.61 -31.20
C SER A 521 1.93 -13.94 -31.30
N ASP A 522 3.04 -13.96 -32.07
CA ASP A 522 3.93 -15.11 -32.10
C ASP A 522 4.57 -15.38 -30.75
N PHE A 523 4.84 -14.33 -29.96
CA PHE A 523 5.34 -14.47 -28.61
C PHE A 523 4.31 -15.15 -27.69
N ALA A 524 3.05 -14.72 -27.71
CA ALA A 524 2.00 -15.35 -26.92
C ALA A 524 1.79 -16.84 -27.33
N ARG A 525 1.87 -17.16 -28.64
CA ARG A 525 1.86 -18.55 -29.09
C ARG A 525 3.03 -19.36 -28.54
N GLN A 526 4.22 -18.77 -28.47
CA GLN A 526 5.39 -19.41 -27.88
C GLN A 526 5.17 -19.71 -26.38
N ILE A 527 4.66 -18.73 -25.61
CA ILE A 527 4.34 -18.90 -24.18
C ILE A 527 3.32 -20.03 -23.98
N ASN A 528 2.25 -20.05 -24.78
CA ASN A 528 1.21 -21.09 -24.68
C ASN A 528 1.75 -22.50 -24.96
N ASN A 529 2.77 -22.62 -25.82
CA ASN A 529 3.41 -23.90 -26.15
C ASN A 529 4.51 -24.33 -25.17
N MET A 530 4.89 -23.49 -24.20
CA MET A 530 5.85 -23.87 -23.15
C MET A 530 5.26 -25.00 -22.28
N LYS A 531 6.09 -25.98 -21.97
CA LYS A 531 5.68 -27.08 -21.09
C LYS A 531 5.42 -26.57 -19.67
N GLU A 532 4.33 -27.05 -19.10
CA GLU A 532 4.00 -26.78 -17.70
C GLU A 532 4.63 -27.83 -16.78
N LYS A 533 5.14 -27.37 -15.63
CA LYS A 533 5.59 -28.26 -14.57
C LYS A 533 4.33 -28.86 -13.94
N LYS A 534 4.16 -30.18 -13.97
CA LYS A 534 3.05 -30.84 -13.28
C LYS A 534 3.24 -30.69 -11.79
N THR A 535 2.22 -30.21 -11.11
CA THR A 535 2.16 -30.14 -9.65
C THR A 535 1.05 -31.05 -9.13
N GLU A 536 1.36 -31.77 -8.07
CA GLU A 536 0.33 -32.55 -7.37
C GLU A 536 -0.43 -31.63 -6.40
N PRO A 537 -1.77 -31.69 -6.37
CA PRO A 537 -2.54 -30.87 -5.45
C PRO A 537 -2.25 -31.27 -3.99
N ARG A 538 -2.05 -30.27 -3.14
CA ARG A 538 -1.88 -30.47 -1.69
C ARG A 538 -3.21 -30.24 -1.00
N PHE A 539 -3.70 -31.26 -0.32
CA PHE A 539 -4.94 -31.19 0.46
C PHE A 539 -4.63 -31.08 1.95
N VAL A 540 -5.38 -30.21 2.65
CA VAL A 540 -5.33 -30.13 4.11
C VAL A 540 -5.79 -31.45 4.73
N ARG A 541 -4.98 -32.03 5.60
CA ARG A 541 -5.25 -33.31 6.27
C ARG A 541 -5.56 -33.06 7.74
N PHE A 542 -6.81 -33.31 8.11
CA PHE A 542 -7.22 -33.26 9.51
C PHE A 542 -6.49 -34.34 10.34
N GLY A 543 -6.03 -33.96 11.52
CA GLY A 543 -5.22 -34.80 12.39
C GLY A 543 -3.71 -34.76 12.08
N LYS A 544 -3.28 -34.12 10.97
CA LYS A 544 -1.89 -33.89 10.61
C LYS A 544 -1.57 -32.40 10.41
N ASP A 545 -2.25 -31.75 9.49
CA ASP A 545 -2.01 -30.36 9.15
C ASP A 545 -2.89 -29.42 10.01
N VAL A 546 -4.03 -29.92 10.48
CA VAL A 546 -4.95 -29.27 11.42
C VAL A 546 -5.30 -30.26 12.52
N GLU A 547 -4.99 -29.91 13.76
CA GLU A 547 -5.44 -30.67 14.92
C GLU A 547 -6.94 -30.46 15.15
N PHE A 548 -7.65 -31.52 15.46
CA PHE A 548 -9.08 -31.52 15.74
C PHE A 548 -9.36 -32.12 17.11
N GLN A 549 -10.13 -31.42 17.92
CA GLN A 549 -10.60 -31.88 19.21
C GLN A 549 -12.07 -31.56 19.41
N GLN A 550 -12.87 -32.56 19.77
CA GLN A 550 -14.24 -32.29 20.22
C GLN A 550 -14.22 -32.03 21.73
N LEU A 551 -14.66 -30.86 22.13
CA LEU A 551 -14.74 -30.49 23.53
C LEU A 551 -15.93 -31.15 24.21
N VAL A 552 -15.87 -31.32 25.54
CA VAL A 552 -16.90 -31.98 26.38
C VAL A 552 -18.28 -31.34 26.20
N THR A 553 -18.32 -30.07 25.83
CA THR A 553 -19.53 -29.28 25.57
C THR A 553 -20.16 -29.50 24.20
N GLY A 554 -19.56 -30.38 23.36
CA GLY A 554 -20.02 -30.63 21.98
C GLY A 554 -19.50 -29.62 20.93
N TYR A 555 -18.63 -28.70 21.34
CA TYR A 555 -17.96 -27.76 20.42
C TYR A 555 -16.74 -28.41 19.79
N ASN A 556 -16.46 -28.03 18.54
CA ASN A 556 -15.28 -28.45 17.80
C ASN A 556 -14.19 -27.40 17.92
N LEU A 557 -12.98 -27.80 18.32
CA LEU A 557 -11.78 -26.99 18.30
C LEU A 557 -10.88 -27.46 17.16
N TYR A 558 -10.50 -26.53 16.29
CA TYR A 558 -9.53 -26.73 15.23
C TYR A 558 -8.30 -25.88 15.55
N ARG A 559 -7.10 -26.44 15.49
CA ARG A 559 -5.86 -25.76 15.82
C ARG A 559 -4.78 -26.04 14.77
N THR A 560 -4.04 -25.00 14.40
CA THR A 560 -2.84 -25.11 13.57
C THR A 560 -1.76 -24.19 14.11
N PHE A 561 -0.51 -24.51 13.81
CA PHE A 561 0.64 -23.72 14.21
C PHE A 561 0.85 -22.54 13.26
N ASN A 562 1.24 -21.36 13.79
CA ASN A 562 1.70 -20.23 13.00
C ASN A 562 3.20 -20.39 12.74
N PRO A 563 3.64 -20.62 11.48
CA PRO A 563 5.05 -20.86 11.17
C PRO A 563 5.91 -19.59 11.11
N TYR A 564 5.31 -18.41 11.21
CA TYR A 564 5.98 -17.12 10.97
C TYR A 564 6.41 -16.41 12.26
N ASN A 565 5.60 -16.51 13.32
CA ASN A 565 5.82 -15.76 14.55
C ASN A 565 4.91 -16.25 15.70
N ASP A 566 4.93 -15.52 16.83
CA ASP A 566 4.18 -15.80 18.04
C ASP A 566 2.79 -15.12 18.10
N ILE A 567 2.24 -14.67 16.96
CA ILE A 567 0.87 -14.16 16.91
C ILE A 567 -0.11 -15.34 16.85
N PHE A 568 -1.07 -15.34 17.76
CA PHE A 568 -2.23 -16.22 17.67
C PHE A 568 -3.43 -15.48 17.08
N THR A 569 -4.24 -16.22 16.31
CA THR A 569 -5.56 -15.79 15.86
C THR A 569 -6.58 -16.83 16.30
N MET A 570 -7.63 -16.43 16.97
CA MET A 570 -8.73 -17.29 17.40
C MET A 570 -10.06 -16.77 16.86
N GLU A 571 -10.85 -17.64 16.27
CA GLU A 571 -12.21 -17.34 15.86
C GLU A 571 -13.20 -18.23 16.62
N ILE A 572 -14.15 -17.61 17.31
CA ILE A 572 -15.29 -18.29 17.92
C ILE A 572 -16.50 -18.04 17.03
N ARG A 573 -17.03 -19.11 16.42
CA ARG A 573 -18.07 -19.02 15.40
C ARG A 573 -19.37 -19.63 15.88
N PHE A 574 -20.44 -18.86 15.83
CA PHE A 574 -21.80 -19.31 16.15
C PHE A 574 -22.62 -19.44 14.87
N HIS A 575 -23.34 -20.58 14.70
CA HIS A 575 -24.20 -20.84 13.54
C HIS A 575 -25.51 -20.02 13.59
N LYS A 576 -25.39 -18.73 13.73
CA LYS A 576 -26.48 -17.74 13.66
C LYS A 576 -25.96 -16.46 13.03
N GLY A 577 -26.48 -16.09 11.87
CA GLY A 577 -26.10 -14.89 11.15
C GLY A 577 -27.32 -14.03 10.78
N LYS A 578 -27.13 -13.11 9.85
CA LYS A 578 -28.14 -12.14 9.40
C LYS A 578 -29.43 -12.81 8.90
N LEU A 579 -29.33 -13.97 8.27
CA LEU A 579 -30.49 -14.72 7.80
C LEU A 579 -31.36 -15.29 8.94
N HIS A 580 -30.78 -15.50 10.13
CA HIS A 580 -31.49 -15.96 11.31
C HIS A 580 -32.10 -14.82 12.10
N ASP A 581 -31.33 -13.72 12.27
CA ASP A 581 -31.80 -12.49 12.92
C ASP A 581 -30.98 -11.28 12.40
N PRO A 582 -31.60 -10.39 11.60
CA PRO A 582 -30.93 -9.20 11.08
C PRO A 582 -30.40 -8.25 12.16
N LYS A 583 -30.94 -8.31 13.39
CA LYS A 583 -30.49 -7.47 14.51
C LYS A 583 -29.09 -7.84 15.01
N LEU A 584 -28.57 -9.03 14.66
CA LEU A 584 -27.22 -9.44 15.04
C LEU A 584 -26.14 -8.48 14.52
N SER A 585 -26.37 -7.80 13.38
CA SER A 585 -25.45 -6.77 12.90
C SER A 585 -25.34 -5.61 13.88
N LEU A 586 -26.47 -5.11 14.40
CA LEU A 586 -26.48 -4.05 15.42
C LEU A 586 -25.85 -4.51 16.74
N VAL A 587 -26.01 -5.80 17.09
CA VAL A 587 -25.37 -6.37 18.28
C VAL A 587 -23.84 -6.39 18.12
N ALA A 588 -23.32 -6.81 16.98
CA ALA A 588 -21.89 -6.79 16.71
C ALA A 588 -21.33 -5.36 16.76
N ASP A 589 -21.99 -4.41 16.08
CA ASP A 589 -21.59 -3.01 16.08
C ASP A 589 -21.58 -2.43 17.52
N TYR A 590 -22.57 -2.79 18.32
CA TYR A 590 -22.64 -2.37 19.73
C TYR A 590 -21.51 -2.98 20.56
N LEU A 591 -21.24 -4.29 20.42
CA LEU A 591 -20.18 -4.97 21.18
C LEU A 591 -18.80 -4.43 20.81
N ASN A 592 -18.57 -4.01 19.58
CA ASN A 592 -17.32 -3.38 19.14
C ASN A 592 -17.08 -1.99 19.79
N GLN A 593 -18.12 -1.40 20.39
CA GLN A 593 -18.08 -0.07 20.99
C GLN A 593 -18.45 -0.06 22.48
N THR A 594 -18.48 -1.22 23.12
CA THR A 594 -18.85 -1.34 24.54
C THR A 594 -17.65 -1.76 25.40
N GLY A 595 -17.72 -1.44 26.68
CA GLY A 595 -16.83 -2.00 27.71
C GLY A 595 -17.41 -3.28 28.30
N THR A 596 -16.87 -3.70 29.43
CA THR A 596 -17.36 -4.85 30.20
C THR A 596 -18.25 -4.37 31.38
N SER A 597 -18.78 -5.31 32.16
CA SER A 597 -19.52 -4.98 33.37
C SER A 597 -18.68 -4.25 34.45
N VAL A 598 -17.34 -4.34 34.34
CA VAL A 598 -16.38 -3.78 35.32
C VAL A 598 -15.38 -2.78 34.73
N LYS A 599 -15.33 -2.64 33.40
CA LYS A 599 -14.45 -1.70 32.69
C LYS A 599 -15.25 -0.85 31.71
N THR A 600 -15.00 0.45 31.71
CA THR A 600 -15.46 1.32 30.62
C THR A 600 -14.85 0.90 29.30
N PHE A 601 -15.42 1.35 28.17
CA PHE A 601 -14.89 1.07 26.84
C PHE A 601 -13.39 1.44 26.72
N GLN A 602 -12.99 2.60 27.23
CA GLN A 602 -11.61 3.07 27.18
C GLN A 602 -10.67 2.21 28.05
N GLU A 603 -11.11 1.81 29.24
CA GLU A 603 -10.33 0.91 30.12
C GLU A 603 -10.18 -0.46 29.50
N PHE A 604 -11.24 -0.97 28.85
CA PHE A 604 -11.22 -2.25 28.17
C PHE A 604 -10.27 -2.23 26.95
N LYS A 605 -10.36 -1.21 26.10
CA LYS A 605 -9.43 -1.02 24.95
C LYS A 605 -7.98 -0.89 25.43
N SER A 606 -7.74 -0.14 26.52
CA SER A 606 -6.41 -0.02 27.11
C SER A 606 -5.89 -1.36 27.68
N ALA A 607 -6.75 -2.19 28.27
CA ALA A 607 -6.36 -3.51 28.75
C ALA A 607 -5.99 -4.45 27.60
N LEU A 608 -6.77 -4.47 26.53
CA LEU A 608 -6.46 -5.23 25.31
C LEU A 608 -5.13 -4.78 24.69
N GLN A 609 -4.91 -3.47 24.55
CA GLN A 609 -3.68 -2.93 23.98
C GLN A 609 -2.45 -3.32 24.81
N LYS A 610 -2.54 -3.28 26.15
CA LYS A 610 -1.45 -3.74 27.03
C LYS A 610 -1.13 -5.23 26.88
N SER A 611 -2.11 -6.04 26.49
CA SER A 611 -1.92 -7.46 26.19
C SER A 611 -1.54 -7.71 24.71
N GLY A 612 -1.31 -6.65 23.93
CA GLY A 612 -1.05 -6.75 22.49
C GLY A 612 -2.19 -7.39 21.71
N ALA A 613 -3.42 -7.31 22.20
CA ALA A 613 -4.56 -8.02 21.66
C ALA A 613 -5.63 -7.11 21.06
N THR A 614 -6.42 -7.69 20.16
CA THR A 614 -7.63 -7.08 19.60
C THR A 614 -8.77 -8.09 19.67
N ILE A 615 -9.98 -7.57 19.91
CA ILE A 615 -11.22 -8.34 19.82
C ILE A 615 -12.15 -7.60 18.88
N ASP A 616 -12.73 -8.32 17.94
CA ASP A 616 -13.70 -7.82 16.97
C ASP A 616 -14.88 -8.76 16.81
N PHE A 617 -16.08 -8.20 16.65
CA PHE A 617 -17.33 -8.93 16.42
C PHE A 617 -17.80 -8.68 15.01
N SER A 618 -18.09 -9.75 14.28
CA SER A 618 -18.58 -9.67 12.91
C SER A 618 -19.79 -10.57 12.69
N VAL A 619 -20.60 -10.26 11.70
CA VAL A 619 -21.79 -11.04 11.33
C VAL A 619 -21.85 -11.24 9.82
N SER A 620 -21.82 -12.49 9.41
CA SER A 620 -22.14 -12.92 8.05
C SER A 620 -23.61 -13.37 7.93
N ASP A 621 -23.99 -13.84 6.77
CA ASP A 621 -25.35 -14.37 6.55
C ASP A 621 -25.69 -15.53 7.49
N ASN A 622 -24.73 -16.42 7.75
CA ASN A 622 -24.94 -17.65 8.50
C ASN A 622 -24.27 -17.67 9.88
N TYR A 623 -23.33 -16.77 10.15
CA TYR A 623 -22.51 -16.83 11.35
C TYR A 623 -22.40 -15.48 12.06
N PHE A 624 -22.38 -15.55 13.38
CA PHE A 624 -21.85 -14.51 14.26
C PHE A 624 -20.47 -14.99 14.70
N SER A 625 -19.44 -14.16 14.52
CA SER A 625 -18.05 -14.50 14.83
C SER A 625 -17.45 -13.53 15.82
N ILE A 626 -16.64 -14.05 16.73
CA ILE A 626 -15.75 -13.27 17.60
C ILE A 626 -14.33 -13.56 17.10
N HIS A 627 -13.65 -12.53 16.64
CA HIS A 627 -12.25 -12.61 16.22
C HIS A 627 -11.36 -12.07 17.33
N VAL A 628 -10.39 -12.86 17.75
CA VAL A 628 -9.41 -12.49 18.77
C VAL A 628 -8.03 -12.70 18.19
N GLU A 629 -7.20 -11.69 18.27
CA GLU A 629 -5.80 -11.75 17.84
C GLU A 629 -4.92 -11.18 18.92
N GLY A 630 -3.75 -11.77 19.14
CA GLY A 630 -2.81 -11.30 20.14
C GLY A 630 -1.47 -12.03 20.08
N ILE A 631 -0.58 -11.71 20.99
CA ILE A 631 0.71 -12.40 21.16
C ILE A 631 0.49 -13.61 22.05
N GLU A 632 1.07 -14.76 21.72
CA GLU A 632 0.82 -16.04 22.38
C GLU A 632 1.08 -15.98 23.90
N SER A 633 2.11 -15.24 24.33
CA SER A 633 2.42 -15.07 25.75
C SER A 633 1.31 -14.39 26.57
N SER A 634 0.41 -13.63 25.93
CA SER A 634 -0.71 -12.94 26.58
C SER A 634 -2.06 -13.67 26.43
N LEU A 635 -2.08 -14.85 25.81
CA LEU A 635 -3.33 -15.58 25.50
C LEU A 635 -4.24 -15.74 26.73
N GLN A 636 -3.69 -16.08 27.90
CA GLN A 636 -4.48 -16.27 29.12
C GLN A 636 -5.16 -14.98 29.60
N ASP A 637 -4.45 -13.85 29.54
CA ASP A 637 -5.00 -12.54 29.92
C ASP A 637 -6.08 -12.12 28.92
N VAL A 638 -5.86 -12.37 27.65
CA VAL A 638 -6.83 -12.08 26.58
C VAL A 638 -8.12 -12.90 26.75
N LEU A 639 -8.00 -14.18 27.05
CA LEU A 639 -9.16 -15.05 27.34
C LEU A 639 -9.95 -14.55 28.56
N THR A 640 -9.27 -14.03 29.56
CA THR A 640 -9.92 -13.41 30.72
C THR A 640 -10.73 -12.17 30.30
N LEU A 641 -10.16 -11.30 29.45
CA LEU A 641 -10.86 -10.13 28.92
C LEU A 641 -12.05 -10.50 28.02
N VAL A 642 -11.91 -11.55 27.18
CA VAL A 642 -13.04 -12.10 26.40
C VAL A 642 -14.16 -12.56 27.32
N ASN A 643 -13.82 -13.28 28.37
CA ASN A 643 -14.81 -13.76 29.33
C ASN A 643 -15.52 -12.61 30.07
N GLU A 644 -14.78 -11.58 30.50
CA GLU A 644 -15.38 -10.39 31.11
C GLU A 644 -16.35 -9.67 30.16
N LEU A 645 -16.04 -9.65 28.86
CA LEU A 645 -16.91 -9.00 27.86
C LEU A 645 -18.19 -9.80 27.59
N MET A 646 -18.13 -11.13 27.74
CA MET A 646 -19.26 -12.05 27.47
C MET A 646 -20.16 -12.30 28.69
N THR A 647 -19.75 -11.88 29.91
CA THR A 647 -20.49 -12.03 31.16
C THR A 647 -21.02 -10.72 31.70
#